data_33458f6a229dcde5699488e5a302f1e6
#
_entry.id   33458f6a229dcde5699488e5a302f1e6
#
_cell.length_a   1.000
_cell.length_b   1.000
_cell.length_c   1.000
_cell.angle_alpha   90.00
_cell.angle_beta   90.00
_cell.angle_gamma   90.00
#
_symmetry.space_group_name_H-M   'P 1'
#
loop_
_entity.id
_entity.type
_entity.pdbx_description
1 polymer ?
#
loop_
_entity_poly.entity_id
_entity_poly.type
_entity_poly.pdbx_seq_one_letter_code
_entity_poly.pdbx_strand_id
1 'polypeptide(L)'
;LLKKSYMPNSRAHWQKLFDPKAVAVIGATPEPQKVGYSVLANLLRGKKRDIYPVSVSQTEVLGLKAYRSILDVASPIDLALIAVRADIVPQVLVECGRKRVPFVVVISAGFKEAGEEGKKLEAEIAAIAKKYHISLLGPNCIGIMNGRSDLNGSFAVEKPLPGEIAFVSQSGALGTALLDWANAHNIGFSKFVSLGNEAGLTELDFFEYLATDSETKAVLVYLEHVSDGEKFMALASRLAKRKTVVVIKAGRSARGRAAVASHTGSLAPADAVFTAACRESGIIVIDSLRDLFNITRLFRLGIRRPLKRLVVLTNGGGPSIVASDAIDSSPSLELAELSEKTKKKLRAVLPPMAAVGNPVDIIGDASAARYQDALKILTAERDVDGILVMLTPQMMTETLGTAELILKFSKKKPLLPVFMGGAAIQEGVAKLEEGGLGNFWFPEDAIRALEALSGSRKKKARVVPTAPTTPSQLRPMEYPAMEKLLRKYGIRLDGTLVRSPRGLASACKKLGRGPFALKVVSKDVIHKTDAHGVALGLSDISAVKSAWEEISRSIKKKHPKAKISGMVLQKMRVGKEVIIGMKRDPVFGPAIVFGLGGIFVEALKDTSLRVAPIDAKAAQMMVKEIKGLKLLQGLRGEESVKFAALEKLIVNLSRLALSDPKITEIDLNPVMATATGILVVDARILR
;
A
#
# COMPACT_ATOMS: atom_id res chain seq x y z
N LEU A 1 13.74 -14.38 20.20
CA LEU A 1 14.56 -15.34 19.41
C LEU A 1 13.73 -15.70 18.18
N LEU A 2 13.94 -14.97 17.07
CA LEU A 2 13.38 -15.23 15.75
C LEU A 2 13.85 -16.63 15.31
N LYS A 3 12.92 -17.56 15.15
CA LYS A 3 13.21 -18.83 14.45
C LYS A 3 13.61 -18.45 13.03
N LYS A 4 14.91 -18.58 12.71
CA LYS A 4 15.42 -18.51 11.35
C LYS A 4 14.63 -19.51 10.51
N SER A 5 13.85 -19.03 9.54
CA SER A 5 13.38 -19.86 8.45
C SER A 5 14.64 -20.40 7.78
N TYR A 6 14.70 -21.71 7.60
CA TYR A 6 15.84 -22.40 7.00
C TYR A 6 15.81 -22.19 5.48
N MET A 7 16.19 -20.98 5.03
CA MET A 7 16.46 -20.71 3.63
C MET A 7 17.84 -20.11 3.49
N PRO A 8 18.73 -20.71 2.68
CA PRO A 8 19.97 -20.07 2.33
C PRO A 8 19.63 -18.89 1.39
N ASN A 9 19.60 -17.68 1.94
CA ASN A 9 19.35 -16.42 1.21
C ASN A 9 20.51 -16.01 0.32
N SER A 10 21.23 -16.98 -0.26
CA SER A 10 22.33 -16.70 -1.16
C SER A 10 21.82 -16.39 -2.57
N ARG A 11 22.47 -15.46 -3.24
CA ARG A 11 22.22 -15.16 -4.67
C ARG A 11 22.26 -16.43 -5.53
N ALA A 12 23.17 -17.35 -5.22
CA ALA A 12 23.29 -18.63 -5.92
C ALA A 12 22.05 -19.53 -5.75
N HIS A 13 21.37 -19.48 -4.61
CA HIS A 13 20.13 -20.21 -4.41
C HIS A 13 19.01 -19.65 -5.30
N TRP A 14 18.76 -18.34 -5.26
CA TRP A 14 17.75 -17.69 -6.09
C TRP A 14 18.02 -17.77 -7.60
N GLN A 15 19.31 -17.91 -8.00
CA GLN A 15 19.66 -18.15 -9.41
C GLN A 15 19.05 -19.44 -9.94
N LYS A 16 18.90 -20.48 -9.10
CA LYS A 16 18.25 -21.74 -9.48
C LYS A 16 16.75 -21.58 -9.78
N LEU A 17 16.11 -20.54 -9.26
CA LEU A 17 14.72 -20.21 -9.59
C LEU A 17 14.64 -19.38 -10.88
N PHE A 18 15.48 -18.33 -11.02
CA PHE A 18 15.34 -17.33 -12.08
C PHE A 18 16.25 -17.53 -13.30
N ASP A 19 17.26 -18.38 -13.21
CA ASP A 19 18.12 -18.81 -14.32
C ASP A 19 18.56 -20.27 -14.12
N PRO A 20 17.58 -21.22 -14.03
CA PRO A 20 17.87 -22.64 -13.82
C PRO A 20 18.62 -23.21 -15.00
N LYS A 21 19.58 -24.10 -14.75
CA LYS A 21 20.27 -24.88 -15.79
C LYS A 21 19.44 -26.09 -16.23
N ALA A 22 18.79 -26.74 -15.28
CA ALA A 22 17.99 -27.94 -15.48
C ALA A 22 16.57 -27.77 -14.92
N VAL A 23 15.56 -27.98 -15.74
CA VAL A 23 14.13 -27.82 -15.41
C VAL A 23 13.37 -29.09 -15.68
N ALA A 24 12.62 -29.60 -14.69
CA ALA A 24 11.66 -30.68 -14.89
C ALA A 24 10.24 -30.10 -15.05
N VAL A 25 9.48 -30.62 -16.04
CA VAL A 25 8.05 -30.29 -16.21
C VAL A 25 7.24 -31.55 -15.91
N ILE A 26 6.58 -31.57 -14.76
CA ILE A 26 5.80 -32.72 -14.27
C ILE A 26 4.34 -32.54 -14.65
N GLY A 27 3.81 -33.50 -15.38
CA GLY A 27 2.52 -33.40 -16.08
C GLY A 27 2.68 -32.90 -17.52
N ALA A 28 3.88 -33.07 -18.10
CA ALA A 28 4.11 -32.79 -19.51
C ALA A 28 3.22 -33.66 -20.40
N THR A 29 2.67 -33.07 -21.44
CA THR A 29 1.70 -33.71 -22.35
C THR A 29 1.84 -33.15 -23.76
N PRO A 30 1.54 -33.95 -24.82
CA PRO A 30 1.49 -33.46 -26.20
C PRO A 30 0.19 -32.68 -26.52
N GLU A 31 -0.79 -32.61 -25.60
CA GLU A 31 -2.10 -32.01 -25.84
C GLU A 31 -2.05 -30.47 -25.67
N PRO A 32 -2.25 -29.67 -26.74
CA PRO A 32 -2.08 -28.21 -26.70
C PRO A 32 -2.99 -27.46 -25.72
N GLN A 33 -4.16 -28.03 -25.38
CA GLN A 33 -5.13 -27.40 -24.46
C GLN A 33 -4.76 -27.56 -22.99
N LYS A 34 -3.78 -28.42 -22.68
CA LYS A 34 -3.37 -28.68 -21.29
C LYS A 34 -2.22 -27.75 -20.85
N VAL A 35 -2.25 -27.36 -19.59
CA VAL A 35 -1.24 -26.48 -18.97
C VAL A 35 0.17 -27.04 -19.10
N GLY A 36 0.36 -28.36 -18.92
CA GLY A 36 1.67 -29.00 -19.06
C GLY A 36 2.29 -28.88 -20.45
N TYR A 37 1.46 -28.82 -21.51
CA TYR A 37 1.92 -28.52 -22.86
C TYR A 37 2.44 -27.08 -22.95
N SER A 38 1.63 -26.11 -22.50
CA SER A 38 1.99 -24.70 -22.60
C SER A 38 3.28 -24.35 -21.84
N VAL A 39 3.45 -24.92 -20.64
CA VAL A 39 4.67 -24.74 -19.84
C VAL A 39 5.89 -25.32 -20.57
N LEU A 40 5.79 -26.53 -21.09
CA LEU A 40 6.90 -27.15 -21.80
C LEU A 40 7.22 -26.41 -23.11
N ALA A 41 6.21 -26.05 -23.89
CA ALA A 41 6.38 -25.29 -25.12
C ALA A 41 7.03 -23.91 -24.87
N ASN A 42 6.63 -23.22 -23.80
CA ASN A 42 7.20 -21.94 -23.42
C ASN A 42 8.68 -22.05 -23.02
N LEU A 43 9.06 -23.08 -22.29
CA LEU A 43 10.47 -23.32 -21.94
C LEU A 43 11.32 -23.62 -23.18
N LEU A 44 10.79 -24.36 -24.16
CA LEU A 44 11.47 -24.71 -25.40
C LEU A 44 11.73 -23.50 -26.33
N ARG A 45 10.87 -22.47 -26.26
CA ARG A 45 11.03 -21.22 -27.01
C ARG A 45 12.12 -20.31 -26.44
N GLY A 46 12.59 -20.56 -25.22
CA GLY A 46 13.55 -19.73 -24.52
C GLY A 46 15.01 -20.13 -24.79
N LYS A 47 15.92 -19.56 -23.98
CA LYS A 47 17.34 -19.92 -23.97
C LYS A 47 17.52 -21.43 -23.76
N LYS A 48 18.49 -22.03 -24.44
CA LYS A 48 18.80 -23.47 -24.31
C LYS A 48 19.10 -23.85 -22.85
N ARG A 49 18.33 -24.80 -22.30
CA ARG A 49 18.42 -25.41 -20.98
C ARG A 49 18.24 -26.89 -21.08
N ASP A 50 18.64 -27.62 -20.05
CA ASP A 50 18.27 -29.03 -19.92
C ASP A 50 16.83 -29.11 -19.44
N ILE A 51 15.92 -29.61 -20.30
CA ILE A 51 14.50 -29.71 -19.99
C ILE A 51 14.13 -31.19 -19.94
N TYR A 52 13.50 -31.60 -18.84
CA TYR A 52 13.12 -32.98 -18.57
C TYR A 52 11.59 -33.09 -18.43
N PRO A 53 10.86 -33.47 -19.50
CA PRO A 53 9.45 -33.79 -19.40
C PRO A 53 9.22 -35.02 -18.50
N VAL A 54 8.29 -34.92 -17.55
CA VAL A 54 7.89 -36.04 -16.69
C VAL A 54 6.41 -36.33 -16.97
N SER A 55 6.15 -37.55 -17.47
CA SER A 55 4.81 -38.02 -17.87
C SER A 55 4.65 -39.52 -17.60
N VAL A 56 3.59 -39.91 -16.93
CA VAL A 56 3.32 -41.34 -16.65
C VAL A 56 2.83 -42.12 -17.88
N SER A 57 2.33 -41.40 -18.89
CA SER A 57 1.67 -42.02 -20.08
C SER A 57 2.48 -41.84 -21.38
N GLN A 58 3.46 -40.97 -21.42
CA GLN A 58 4.21 -40.64 -22.63
C GLN A 58 5.69 -41.03 -22.50
N THR A 59 6.27 -41.52 -23.55
CA THR A 59 7.73 -41.77 -23.65
C THR A 59 8.50 -40.61 -24.29
N GLU A 60 7.75 -39.76 -25.01
CA GLU A 60 8.25 -38.57 -25.68
C GLU A 60 7.19 -37.46 -25.64
N VAL A 61 7.59 -36.21 -25.40
CA VAL A 61 6.72 -35.02 -25.47
C VAL A 61 7.47 -33.87 -26.14
N LEU A 62 6.89 -33.31 -27.21
CA LEU A 62 7.47 -32.22 -28.01
C LEU A 62 8.93 -32.45 -28.45
N GLY A 63 9.23 -33.69 -28.89
CA GLY A 63 10.56 -34.05 -29.36
C GLY A 63 11.58 -34.34 -28.26
N LEU A 64 11.18 -34.33 -27.00
CA LEU A 64 12.03 -34.64 -25.87
C LEU A 64 11.64 -35.98 -25.24
N LYS A 65 12.63 -36.79 -24.85
CA LYS A 65 12.44 -37.98 -24.04
C LYS A 65 11.69 -37.62 -22.75
N ALA A 66 10.60 -38.33 -22.49
CA ALA A 66 9.84 -38.17 -21.25
C ALA A 66 10.20 -39.27 -20.24
N TYR A 67 10.16 -38.91 -18.95
CA TYR A 67 10.46 -39.82 -17.84
C TYR A 67 9.19 -40.11 -17.05
N ARG A 68 9.07 -41.30 -16.49
CA ARG A 68 7.87 -41.68 -15.71
C ARG A 68 7.82 -40.98 -14.34
N SER A 69 8.99 -40.79 -13.74
CA SER A 69 9.16 -40.04 -12.49
C SER A 69 10.37 -39.09 -12.60
N ILE A 70 10.36 -38.00 -11.85
CA ILE A 70 11.54 -37.12 -11.72
C ILE A 70 12.75 -37.86 -11.15
N LEU A 71 12.52 -38.98 -10.43
CA LEU A 71 13.58 -39.83 -9.89
C LEU A 71 14.36 -40.56 -10.98
N ASP A 72 13.75 -40.82 -12.14
CA ASP A 72 14.39 -41.48 -13.28
C ASP A 72 15.34 -40.56 -14.05
N VAL A 73 15.30 -39.24 -13.80
CA VAL A 73 16.23 -38.28 -14.40
C VAL A 73 17.56 -38.38 -13.68
N ALA A 74 18.64 -38.74 -14.39
CA ALA A 74 19.99 -38.90 -13.78
C ALA A 74 20.55 -37.55 -13.31
N SER A 75 20.37 -36.47 -14.08
CA SER A 75 20.91 -35.13 -13.81
C SER A 75 20.29 -34.47 -12.58
N PRO A 76 21.02 -33.61 -11.86
CA PRO A 76 20.43 -32.74 -10.84
C PRO A 76 19.45 -31.75 -11.47
N ILE A 77 18.36 -31.46 -10.77
CA ILE A 77 17.32 -30.52 -11.22
C ILE A 77 17.34 -29.27 -10.33
N ASP A 78 17.39 -28.10 -10.94
CA ASP A 78 17.32 -26.81 -10.23
C ASP A 78 15.89 -26.37 -9.94
N LEU A 79 14.98 -26.62 -10.87
CA LEU A 79 13.58 -26.19 -10.82
C LEU A 79 12.64 -27.29 -11.31
N ALA A 80 11.58 -27.58 -10.57
CA ALA A 80 10.48 -28.42 -11.03
C ALA A 80 9.19 -27.57 -11.15
N LEU A 81 8.51 -27.70 -12.31
CA LEU A 81 7.20 -27.08 -12.57
C LEU A 81 6.15 -28.20 -12.59
N ILE A 82 5.17 -28.12 -11.69
CA ILE A 82 4.14 -29.15 -11.49
C ILE A 82 2.82 -28.67 -12.07
N ALA A 83 2.29 -29.42 -13.06
CA ALA A 83 1.03 -29.17 -13.73
C ALA A 83 0.18 -30.48 -13.80
N VAL A 84 -0.02 -31.10 -12.65
CA VAL A 84 -0.86 -32.30 -12.47
C VAL A 84 -2.08 -32.00 -11.62
N ARG A 85 -3.03 -32.94 -11.49
CA ARG A 85 -4.19 -32.78 -10.59
C ARG A 85 -3.71 -32.56 -9.14
N ALA A 86 -4.47 -31.79 -8.37
CA ALA A 86 -4.10 -31.40 -7.01
C ALA A 86 -3.85 -32.59 -6.07
N ASP A 87 -4.65 -33.63 -6.18
CA ASP A 87 -4.54 -34.88 -5.38
C ASP A 87 -3.24 -35.66 -5.61
N ILE A 88 -2.59 -35.45 -6.75
CA ILE A 88 -1.31 -36.13 -7.10
C ILE A 88 -0.09 -35.30 -6.60
N VAL A 89 -0.26 -34.01 -6.39
CA VAL A 89 0.86 -33.09 -6.05
C VAL A 89 1.64 -33.52 -4.80
N PRO A 90 1.04 -33.99 -3.69
CA PRO A 90 1.78 -34.44 -2.52
C PRO A 90 2.80 -35.55 -2.82
N GLN A 91 2.40 -36.57 -3.59
CA GLN A 91 3.29 -37.66 -3.99
C GLN A 91 4.47 -37.11 -4.84
N VAL A 92 4.15 -36.30 -5.86
CA VAL A 92 5.15 -35.70 -6.74
C VAL A 92 6.12 -34.81 -5.96
N LEU A 93 5.64 -34.09 -4.96
CA LEU A 93 6.48 -33.23 -4.13
C LEU A 93 7.45 -34.04 -3.25
N VAL A 94 7.03 -35.23 -2.76
CA VAL A 94 7.93 -36.18 -2.07
C VAL A 94 9.03 -36.67 -3.03
N GLU A 95 8.70 -36.97 -4.28
CA GLU A 95 9.70 -37.37 -5.29
C GLU A 95 10.69 -36.22 -5.57
N CYS A 96 10.22 -34.99 -5.74
CA CYS A 96 11.07 -33.79 -5.83
C CYS A 96 12.00 -33.64 -4.62
N GLY A 97 11.47 -33.91 -3.41
CA GLY A 97 12.24 -33.88 -2.18
C GLY A 97 13.36 -34.93 -2.13
N ARG A 98 13.06 -36.17 -2.51
CA ARG A 98 14.06 -37.25 -2.63
C ARG A 98 15.12 -36.93 -3.67
N LYS A 99 14.73 -36.28 -4.76
CA LYS A 99 15.61 -35.78 -5.82
C LYS A 99 16.42 -34.54 -5.39
N ARG A 100 16.11 -33.95 -4.24
CA ARG A 100 16.74 -32.73 -3.68
C ARG A 100 16.58 -31.50 -4.60
N VAL A 101 15.40 -31.37 -5.23
CA VAL A 101 15.07 -30.20 -6.04
C VAL A 101 14.92 -28.97 -5.14
N PRO A 102 15.70 -27.90 -5.33
CA PRO A 102 15.66 -26.76 -4.40
C PRO A 102 14.43 -25.89 -4.57
N PHE A 103 13.89 -25.75 -5.80
CA PHE A 103 12.71 -24.96 -6.10
C PHE A 103 11.65 -25.79 -6.83
N VAL A 104 10.43 -25.70 -6.33
CA VAL A 104 9.26 -26.32 -6.96
C VAL A 104 8.17 -25.26 -7.10
N VAL A 105 7.62 -25.14 -8.31
CA VAL A 105 6.47 -24.29 -8.62
C VAL A 105 5.27 -25.18 -8.87
N VAL A 106 4.22 -25.04 -8.07
CA VAL A 106 2.97 -25.77 -8.25
C VAL A 106 1.95 -24.88 -8.95
N ILE A 107 1.75 -25.15 -10.24
CA ILE A 107 0.82 -24.38 -11.09
C ILE A 107 -0.62 -24.83 -10.82
N SER A 108 -0.81 -26.08 -10.47
CA SER A 108 -2.11 -26.71 -10.24
C SER A 108 -2.98 -25.93 -9.26
N ALA A 109 -4.27 -25.81 -9.57
CA ALA A 109 -5.34 -25.33 -8.70
C ALA A 109 -6.04 -26.51 -8.01
N GLY A 110 -6.95 -26.22 -7.06
CA GLY A 110 -7.71 -27.22 -6.31
C GLY A 110 -7.23 -27.33 -4.85
N PHE A 111 -6.68 -26.26 -4.30
CA PHE A 111 -6.18 -26.16 -2.93
C PHE A 111 -7.10 -25.29 -2.05
N LYS A 112 -6.61 -24.42 -1.20
CA LYS A 112 -7.45 -23.66 -0.25
C LYS A 112 -8.56 -22.83 -0.92
N GLU A 113 -8.40 -22.41 -2.15
CA GLU A 113 -9.43 -21.73 -2.94
C GLU A 113 -10.60 -22.65 -3.30
N ALA A 114 -10.42 -23.97 -3.28
CA ALA A 114 -11.46 -24.96 -3.53
C ALA A 114 -12.22 -25.42 -2.26
N GLY A 115 -11.97 -24.79 -1.11
CA GLY A 115 -12.64 -25.07 0.16
C GLY A 115 -11.84 -25.93 1.15
N GLU A 116 -12.51 -26.50 2.15
CA GLU A 116 -11.84 -27.14 3.31
C GLU A 116 -10.97 -28.37 2.94
N GLU A 117 -11.38 -29.19 1.99
CA GLU A 117 -10.55 -30.31 1.54
C GLU A 117 -9.28 -29.83 0.84
N GLY A 118 -9.42 -28.83 -0.03
CA GLY A 118 -8.26 -28.19 -0.69
C GLY A 118 -7.32 -27.52 0.30
N LYS A 119 -7.84 -26.96 1.39
CA LYS A 119 -7.04 -26.35 2.47
C LYS A 119 -6.23 -27.40 3.23
N LYS A 120 -6.79 -28.60 3.47
CA LYS A 120 -6.03 -29.73 4.06
C LYS A 120 -4.90 -30.17 3.14
N LEU A 121 -5.18 -30.27 1.85
CA LEU A 121 -4.19 -30.64 0.86
C LEU A 121 -3.06 -29.59 0.74
N GLU A 122 -3.39 -28.29 0.83
CA GLU A 122 -2.40 -27.23 0.86
C GLU A 122 -1.49 -27.32 2.11
N ALA A 123 -2.07 -27.61 3.25
CA ALA A 123 -1.30 -27.80 4.48
C ALA A 123 -0.36 -29.02 4.38
N GLU A 124 -0.79 -30.09 3.72
CA GLU A 124 0.02 -31.29 3.46
C GLU A 124 1.23 -30.96 2.59
N ILE A 125 1.03 -30.30 1.44
CA ILE A 125 2.14 -29.95 0.53
C ILE A 125 3.11 -28.97 1.19
N ALA A 126 2.63 -28.04 2.02
CA ALA A 126 3.48 -27.14 2.81
C ALA A 126 4.34 -27.91 3.82
N ALA A 127 3.78 -28.92 4.48
CA ALA A 127 4.51 -29.77 5.41
C ALA A 127 5.58 -30.62 4.70
N ILE A 128 5.26 -31.17 3.51
CA ILE A 128 6.21 -31.92 2.68
C ILE A 128 7.35 -31.01 2.23
N ALA A 129 7.05 -29.84 1.70
CA ALA A 129 8.05 -28.86 1.26
C ALA A 129 9.01 -28.48 2.40
N LYS A 130 8.48 -28.24 3.60
CA LYS A 130 9.27 -27.97 4.81
C LYS A 130 10.16 -29.15 5.20
N LYS A 131 9.64 -30.38 5.18
CA LYS A 131 10.38 -31.61 5.51
C LYS A 131 11.57 -31.83 4.60
N TYR A 132 11.43 -31.55 3.32
CA TYR A 132 12.48 -31.76 2.31
C TYR A 132 13.27 -30.51 1.96
N HIS A 133 13.04 -29.39 2.68
CA HIS A 133 13.69 -28.10 2.42
C HIS A 133 13.50 -27.57 1.00
N ILE A 134 12.31 -27.76 0.42
CA ILE A 134 11.93 -27.26 -0.88
C ILE A 134 11.42 -25.81 -0.73
N SER A 135 11.94 -24.90 -1.55
CA SER A 135 11.38 -23.57 -1.74
C SER A 135 10.16 -23.69 -2.68
N LEU A 136 8.96 -23.79 -2.08
CA LEU A 136 7.71 -24.02 -2.79
C LEU A 136 7.06 -22.70 -3.19
N LEU A 137 6.77 -22.49 -4.49
CA LEU A 137 5.97 -21.38 -5.01
C LEU A 137 4.59 -21.89 -5.45
N GLY A 138 3.56 -21.11 -5.18
CA GLY A 138 2.16 -21.50 -5.40
C GLY A 138 1.55 -22.18 -4.17
N PRO A 139 0.60 -23.10 -4.33
CA PRO A 139 -0.05 -23.58 -5.56
C PRO A 139 -0.97 -22.53 -6.21
N ASN A 140 -1.69 -22.92 -7.27
CA ASN A 140 -2.65 -22.06 -7.95
C ASN A 140 -2.01 -20.78 -8.48
N CYS A 141 -0.89 -20.89 -9.19
CA CYS A 141 -0.14 -19.78 -9.76
C CYS A 141 0.07 -20.00 -11.28
N ILE A 142 0.40 -18.91 -11.98
CA ILE A 142 0.75 -19.00 -13.41
C ILE A 142 2.16 -19.56 -13.60
N GLY A 143 3.04 -19.35 -12.63
CA GLY A 143 4.43 -19.69 -12.70
C GLY A 143 5.36 -18.48 -12.56
N ILE A 144 6.57 -18.61 -13.10
CA ILE A 144 7.60 -17.58 -13.03
C ILE A 144 8.20 -17.29 -14.41
N MET A 145 8.66 -16.04 -14.58
CA MET A 145 9.36 -15.63 -15.77
C MET A 145 10.54 -14.70 -15.44
N ASN A 146 11.55 -14.72 -16.28
CA ASN A 146 12.69 -13.80 -16.21
C ASN A 146 13.08 -13.37 -17.63
N GLY A 147 12.81 -12.11 -18.00
CA GLY A 147 13.10 -11.59 -19.32
C GLY A 147 14.59 -11.59 -19.67
N ARG A 148 15.48 -11.42 -18.70
CA ARG A 148 16.93 -11.37 -18.93
C ARG A 148 17.57 -12.75 -19.15
N SER A 149 17.12 -13.77 -18.42
CA SER A 149 17.58 -15.15 -18.63
C SER A 149 16.77 -15.89 -19.68
N ASP A 150 15.78 -15.23 -20.29
CA ASP A 150 14.88 -15.81 -21.27
C ASP A 150 14.16 -17.06 -20.73
N LEU A 151 13.71 -16.98 -19.47
CA LEU A 151 12.94 -18.01 -18.80
C LEU A 151 11.44 -17.69 -18.87
N ASN A 152 10.67 -18.62 -19.45
CA ASN A 152 9.22 -18.64 -19.32
C ASN A 152 8.78 -20.00 -18.73
N GLY A 153 8.80 -20.10 -17.41
CA GLY A 153 8.30 -21.23 -16.63
C GLY A 153 6.83 -21.05 -16.25
N SER A 154 5.98 -20.70 -17.21
CA SER A 154 4.57 -20.43 -17.01
C SER A 154 3.72 -20.93 -18.17
N PHE A 155 2.39 -20.86 -18.03
CA PHE A 155 1.44 -21.08 -19.13
C PHE A 155 0.90 -19.77 -19.73
N ALA A 156 1.56 -18.63 -19.49
CA ALA A 156 1.21 -17.37 -20.16
C ALA A 156 1.48 -17.47 -21.67
N VAL A 157 0.70 -16.73 -22.47
CA VAL A 157 0.82 -16.73 -23.94
C VAL A 157 2.17 -16.18 -24.36
N GLU A 158 2.60 -15.08 -23.74
CA GLU A 158 3.82 -14.37 -24.05
C GLU A 158 4.84 -14.41 -22.90
N LYS A 159 6.11 -14.24 -23.23
CA LYS A 159 7.18 -14.02 -22.26
C LYS A 159 7.47 -12.53 -22.10
N PRO A 160 7.94 -12.08 -20.93
CA PRO A 160 8.31 -10.69 -20.75
C PRO A 160 9.55 -10.31 -21.58
N LEU A 161 9.53 -9.12 -22.16
CA LEU A 161 10.73 -8.51 -22.70
C LEU A 161 11.77 -8.28 -21.57
N PRO A 162 13.08 -8.29 -21.87
CA PRO A 162 14.11 -7.94 -20.90
C PRO A 162 13.95 -6.51 -20.38
N GLY A 163 13.99 -6.34 -19.06
CA GLY A 163 13.82 -5.03 -18.43
C GLY A 163 14.38 -4.94 -17.01
N GLU A 164 13.99 -3.90 -16.29
CA GLU A 164 14.47 -3.60 -14.93
C GLU A 164 13.34 -3.54 -13.88
N ILE A 165 12.13 -3.94 -14.26
CA ILE A 165 10.96 -3.95 -13.39
C ILE A 165 10.72 -5.38 -12.92
N ALA A 166 10.61 -5.61 -11.61
CA ALA A 166 10.06 -6.84 -11.08
C ALA A 166 8.57 -6.69 -10.83
N PHE A 167 7.79 -7.69 -11.21
CA PHE A 167 6.37 -7.79 -10.88
C PHE A 167 6.12 -9.00 -10.00
N VAL A 168 5.47 -8.79 -8.84
CA VAL A 168 5.11 -9.82 -7.87
C VAL A 168 3.61 -9.72 -7.62
N SER A 169 2.88 -10.81 -7.91
CA SER A 169 1.41 -10.77 -7.88
C SER A 169 0.80 -12.00 -7.24
N GLN A 170 -0.19 -11.77 -6.36
CA GLN A 170 -1.07 -12.82 -5.85
C GLN A 170 -2.19 -13.17 -6.85
N SER A 171 -2.45 -12.31 -7.85
CA SER A 171 -3.42 -12.58 -8.93
C SER A 171 -2.70 -13.00 -10.20
N GLY A 172 -2.97 -14.22 -10.67
CA GLY A 172 -2.48 -14.71 -11.95
C GLY A 172 -3.07 -13.95 -13.13
N ALA A 173 -4.39 -13.81 -13.19
CA ALA A 173 -5.09 -13.17 -14.30
C ALA A 173 -4.67 -11.70 -14.50
N LEU A 174 -4.50 -10.94 -13.42
CA LEU A 174 -3.97 -9.59 -13.53
C LEU A 174 -2.53 -9.59 -14.06
N GLY A 175 -1.73 -10.56 -13.63
CA GLY A 175 -0.35 -10.69 -14.11
C GLY A 175 -0.29 -10.88 -15.61
N THR A 176 -1.08 -11.80 -16.19
CA THR A 176 -1.11 -12.01 -17.64
C THR A 176 -1.61 -10.79 -18.41
N ALA A 177 -2.63 -10.10 -17.91
CA ALA A 177 -3.14 -8.88 -18.54
C ALA A 177 -2.08 -7.76 -18.53
N LEU A 178 -1.34 -7.60 -17.43
CA LEU A 178 -0.24 -6.63 -17.35
C LEU A 178 0.90 -7.02 -18.29
N LEU A 179 1.23 -8.29 -18.40
CA LEU A 179 2.31 -8.77 -19.28
C LEU A 179 1.99 -8.52 -20.75
N ASP A 180 0.78 -8.87 -21.20
CA ASP A 180 0.33 -8.64 -22.56
C ASP A 180 0.35 -7.16 -22.93
N TRP A 181 -0.24 -6.34 -22.05
CA TRP A 181 -0.21 -4.89 -22.21
C TRP A 181 1.22 -4.32 -22.23
N ALA A 182 2.09 -4.78 -21.34
CA ALA A 182 3.47 -4.32 -21.26
C ALA A 182 4.29 -4.67 -22.51
N ASN A 183 4.10 -5.89 -23.04
CA ASN A 183 4.73 -6.31 -24.28
C ASN A 183 4.29 -5.46 -25.47
N ALA A 184 2.97 -5.18 -25.58
CA ALA A 184 2.42 -4.30 -26.62
C ALA A 184 3.02 -2.87 -26.56
N HIS A 185 3.51 -2.44 -25.40
CA HIS A 185 4.14 -1.13 -25.18
C HIS A 185 5.65 -1.22 -25.00
N ASN A 186 6.28 -2.32 -25.39
CA ASN A 186 7.71 -2.56 -25.28
C ASN A 186 8.27 -2.36 -23.86
N ILE A 187 7.52 -2.69 -22.81
CA ILE A 187 7.93 -2.59 -21.41
C ILE A 187 8.43 -3.95 -20.92
N GLY A 188 9.69 -4.02 -20.53
CA GLY A 188 10.33 -5.26 -20.11
C GLY A 188 10.37 -5.46 -18.59
N PHE A 189 10.44 -6.74 -18.19
CA PHE A 189 10.57 -7.14 -16.80
C PHE A 189 11.88 -7.87 -16.54
N SER A 190 12.46 -7.63 -15.36
CA SER A 190 13.57 -8.42 -14.84
C SER A 190 13.09 -9.75 -14.27
N LYS A 191 12.01 -9.69 -13.48
CA LYS A 191 11.38 -10.84 -12.84
C LYS A 191 9.86 -10.69 -12.93
N PHE A 192 9.16 -11.79 -13.17
CA PHE A 192 7.71 -11.87 -13.14
C PHE A 192 7.31 -13.08 -12.31
N VAL A 193 6.63 -12.86 -11.19
CA VAL A 193 6.33 -13.88 -10.19
C VAL A 193 4.84 -13.88 -9.91
N SER A 194 4.20 -15.03 -10.14
CA SER A 194 2.85 -15.30 -9.67
C SER A 194 2.93 -16.11 -8.37
N LEU A 195 2.48 -15.51 -7.26
CA LEU A 195 2.58 -16.12 -5.94
C LEU A 195 1.56 -17.24 -5.71
N GLY A 196 0.38 -17.11 -6.32
CA GLY A 196 -0.75 -18.04 -6.07
C GLY A 196 -1.19 -18.01 -4.61
N ASN A 197 -1.41 -19.19 -4.05
CA ASN A 197 -1.92 -19.35 -2.68
C ASN A 197 -0.88 -19.11 -1.58
N GLU A 198 0.42 -19.04 -1.90
CA GLU A 198 1.51 -18.83 -0.94
C GLU A 198 1.63 -19.91 0.15
N ALA A 199 1.53 -21.18 -0.25
CA ALA A 199 1.72 -22.29 0.68
C ALA A 199 3.16 -22.43 1.22
N GLY A 200 4.13 -21.82 0.53
CA GLY A 200 5.55 -21.82 0.89
C GLY A 200 6.18 -20.45 0.81
N LEU A 201 6.69 -20.06 -0.37
CA LEU A 201 7.22 -18.72 -0.62
C LEU A 201 6.09 -17.70 -0.65
N THR A 202 6.32 -16.55 0.00
CA THR A 202 5.37 -15.44 0.12
C THR A 202 5.94 -14.16 -0.48
N GLU A 203 5.17 -13.09 -0.51
CA GLU A 203 5.63 -11.76 -0.89
C GLU A 203 6.88 -11.33 -0.12
N LEU A 204 7.04 -11.78 1.12
CA LEU A 204 8.15 -11.41 2.00
C LEU A 204 9.48 -11.96 1.53
N ASP A 205 9.51 -13.20 1.05
CA ASP A 205 10.72 -13.84 0.52
C ASP A 205 11.21 -13.10 -0.73
N PHE A 206 10.29 -12.68 -1.59
CA PHE A 206 10.61 -11.88 -2.78
C PHE A 206 11.06 -10.46 -2.42
N PHE A 207 10.50 -9.83 -1.39
CA PHE A 207 10.99 -8.52 -0.91
C PHE A 207 12.44 -8.62 -0.44
N GLU A 208 12.78 -9.68 0.28
CA GLU A 208 14.14 -9.90 0.75
C GLU A 208 15.11 -10.13 -0.41
N TYR A 209 14.75 -11.00 -1.36
CA TYR A 209 15.53 -11.26 -2.57
C TYR A 209 15.71 -10.00 -3.43
N LEU A 210 14.62 -9.34 -3.79
CA LEU A 210 14.62 -8.17 -4.66
C LEU A 210 15.39 -6.98 -4.06
N ALA A 211 15.50 -6.88 -2.73
CA ALA A 211 16.31 -5.85 -2.11
C ALA A 211 17.80 -5.94 -2.50
N THR A 212 18.27 -7.12 -2.89
CA THR A 212 19.68 -7.37 -3.28
C THR A 212 19.88 -7.69 -4.78
N ASP A 213 18.80 -7.95 -5.50
CA ASP A 213 18.86 -8.25 -6.94
C ASP A 213 19.32 -7.02 -7.74
N SER A 214 20.47 -7.11 -8.41
CA SER A 214 21.06 -6.01 -9.20
C SER A 214 20.33 -5.73 -10.51
N GLU A 215 19.58 -6.70 -11.04
CA GLU A 215 18.87 -6.56 -12.31
C GLU A 215 17.59 -5.74 -12.19
N THR A 216 16.98 -5.72 -10.98
CA THR A 216 15.75 -5.01 -10.71
C THR A 216 16.04 -3.59 -10.18
N LYS A 217 15.35 -2.59 -10.72
CA LYS A 217 15.40 -1.17 -10.27
C LYS A 217 14.09 -0.70 -9.67
N ALA A 218 12.99 -1.26 -10.09
CA ALA A 218 11.66 -0.95 -9.57
C ALA A 218 10.87 -2.24 -9.33
N VAL A 219 9.96 -2.22 -8.34
CA VAL A 219 9.14 -3.37 -7.98
C VAL A 219 7.67 -2.94 -7.98
N LEU A 220 6.88 -3.64 -8.77
CA LEU A 220 5.43 -3.52 -8.81
C LEU A 220 4.84 -4.72 -8.08
N VAL A 221 3.91 -4.49 -7.18
CA VAL A 221 3.31 -5.53 -6.35
C VAL A 221 1.79 -5.45 -6.37
N TYR A 222 1.12 -6.58 -6.58
CA TYR A 222 -0.32 -6.72 -6.38
C TYR A 222 -0.58 -7.65 -5.22
N LEU A 223 -1.28 -7.16 -4.19
CA LEU A 223 -1.59 -7.90 -2.97
C LEU A 223 -3.08 -7.94 -2.69
N GLU A 224 -3.55 -9.09 -2.27
CA GLU A 224 -4.88 -9.36 -1.74
C GLU A 224 -4.84 -9.45 -0.20
N HIS A 225 -3.78 -10.03 0.33
CA HIS A 225 -3.48 -10.14 1.76
C HIS A 225 -1.99 -9.94 2.05
N VAL A 226 -1.63 -9.90 3.32
CA VAL A 226 -0.24 -9.86 3.80
C VAL A 226 -0.07 -10.99 4.80
N SER A 227 1.00 -11.77 4.66
CA SER A 227 1.23 -12.98 5.45
C SER A 227 1.65 -12.67 6.91
N ASP A 228 2.47 -11.63 7.11
CA ASP A 228 2.99 -11.19 8.41
C ASP A 228 3.28 -9.69 8.35
N GLY A 229 2.47 -8.89 9.05
CA GLY A 229 2.53 -7.42 8.96
C GLY A 229 3.82 -6.81 9.53
N GLU A 230 4.38 -7.39 10.59
CA GLU A 230 5.62 -6.90 11.20
C GLU A 230 6.82 -7.14 10.26
N LYS A 231 6.94 -8.36 9.74
CA LYS A 231 7.98 -8.69 8.76
C LYS A 231 7.79 -7.91 7.46
N PHE A 232 6.54 -7.74 7.01
CA PHE A 232 6.22 -6.93 5.84
C PHE A 232 6.80 -5.53 5.99
N MET A 233 6.52 -4.82 7.08
CA MET A 233 7.03 -3.46 7.29
C MET A 233 8.56 -3.42 7.32
N ALA A 234 9.21 -4.39 7.97
CA ALA A 234 10.67 -4.46 8.06
C ALA A 234 11.33 -4.70 6.70
N LEU A 235 10.86 -5.71 5.95
CA LEU A 235 11.41 -6.07 4.64
C LEU A 235 11.05 -5.05 3.56
N ALA A 236 9.83 -4.55 3.57
CA ALA A 236 9.36 -3.47 2.70
C ALA A 236 10.22 -2.21 2.87
N SER A 237 10.51 -1.81 4.10
CA SER A 237 11.37 -0.66 4.39
C SER A 237 12.81 -0.88 3.89
N ARG A 238 13.34 -2.09 4.02
CA ARG A 238 14.66 -2.46 3.49
C ARG A 238 14.70 -2.39 1.96
N LEU A 239 13.66 -2.88 1.30
CA LEU A 239 13.51 -2.85 -0.16
C LEU A 239 13.33 -1.42 -0.66
N ALA A 240 12.44 -0.62 -0.05
CA ALA A 240 12.13 0.75 -0.46
C ALA A 240 13.33 1.72 -0.32
N LYS A 241 14.25 1.46 0.61
CA LYS A 241 15.52 2.23 0.70
C LYS A 241 16.43 2.05 -0.52
N ARG A 242 16.26 0.98 -1.27
CA ARG A 242 17.14 0.63 -2.39
C ARG A 242 16.47 0.75 -3.75
N LYS A 243 15.15 0.60 -3.81
CA LYS A 243 14.36 0.52 -5.04
C LYS A 243 13.04 1.25 -4.88
N THR A 244 12.48 1.72 -5.98
CA THR A 244 11.11 2.23 -5.98
C THR A 244 10.15 1.05 -5.92
N VAL A 245 9.28 1.04 -4.91
CA VAL A 245 8.29 -0.01 -4.69
C VAL A 245 6.89 0.58 -4.78
N VAL A 246 6.08 0.03 -5.66
CA VAL A 246 4.69 0.43 -5.87
C VAL A 246 3.79 -0.75 -5.59
N VAL A 247 2.79 -0.55 -4.75
CA VAL A 247 1.83 -1.59 -4.37
C VAL A 247 0.42 -1.16 -4.72
N ILE A 248 -0.33 -2.06 -5.35
CA ILE A 248 -1.78 -2.00 -5.46
C ILE A 248 -2.38 -3.10 -4.58
N LYS A 249 -3.34 -2.72 -3.72
CA LYS A 249 -4.04 -3.66 -2.85
C LYS A 249 -5.47 -3.87 -3.30
N ALA A 250 -5.88 -5.13 -3.47
CA ALA A 250 -7.28 -5.52 -3.60
C ALA A 250 -8.01 -5.53 -2.25
N GLY A 251 -9.34 -5.60 -2.27
CA GLY A 251 -10.13 -5.71 -1.05
C GLY A 251 -10.12 -4.46 -0.16
N ARG A 252 -10.16 -3.26 -0.73
CA ARG A 252 -10.13 -1.99 -0.01
C ARG A 252 -11.47 -1.67 0.68
N SER A 253 -12.58 -1.96 0.03
CA SER A 253 -13.93 -1.79 0.60
C SER A 253 -14.32 -2.99 1.47
N ALA A 254 -15.37 -2.85 2.28
CA ALA A 254 -15.92 -3.97 3.06
C ALA A 254 -16.36 -5.13 2.16
N ARG A 255 -17.04 -4.85 1.04
CA ARG A 255 -17.44 -5.86 0.05
C ARG A 255 -16.22 -6.47 -0.64
N GLY A 256 -15.22 -5.65 -1.01
CA GLY A 256 -13.98 -6.12 -1.59
C GLY A 256 -13.21 -7.06 -0.64
N ARG A 257 -13.14 -6.77 0.65
CA ARG A 257 -12.53 -7.67 1.66
C ARG A 257 -13.28 -8.99 1.78
N ALA A 258 -14.61 -8.97 1.75
CA ALA A 258 -15.40 -10.20 1.74
C ALA A 258 -15.14 -11.04 0.49
N ALA A 259 -14.99 -10.40 -0.68
CA ALA A 259 -14.63 -11.08 -1.92
C ALA A 259 -13.23 -11.71 -1.84
N VAL A 260 -12.22 -11.00 -1.32
CA VAL A 260 -10.87 -11.54 -1.10
C VAL A 260 -10.91 -12.74 -0.15
N ALA A 261 -11.61 -12.63 0.98
CA ALA A 261 -11.73 -13.72 1.94
C ALA A 261 -12.39 -14.97 1.33
N SER A 262 -13.38 -14.77 0.46
CA SER A 262 -14.02 -15.87 -0.29
C SER A 262 -13.11 -16.50 -1.34
N HIS A 263 -12.26 -15.67 -1.99
CA HIS A 263 -11.38 -16.11 -3.07
C HIS A 263 -10.10 -16.79 -2.56
N THR A 264 -9.47 -16.23 -1.53
CA THR A 264 -8.15 -16.67 -1.05
C THR A 264 -8.19 -17.41 0.29
N GLY A 265 -9.34 -17.42 0.97
CA GLY A 265 -9.46 -17.95 2.34
C GLY A 265 -8.64 -17.17 3.38
N SER A 266 -8.12 -15.98 3.05
CA SER A 266 -7.22 -15.19 3.89
C SER A 266 -7.88 -13.89 4.39
N LEU A 267 -7.48 -13.42 5.58
CA LEU A 267 -7.94 -12.14 6.12
C LEU A 267 -7.18 -10.98 5.48
N ALA A 268 -7.91 -10.06 4.85
CA ALA A 268 -7.33 -8.83 4.35
C ALA A 268 -7.29 -7.78 5.48
N PRO A 269 -6.14 -7.07 5.69
CA PRO A 269 -6.04 -5.98 6.65
C PRO A 269 -6.94 -4.80 6.27
N ALA A 270 -7.26 -3.94 7.26
CA ALA A 270 -7.99 -2.72 7.00
C ALA A 270 -7.19 -1.80 6.05
N ASP A 271 -7.87 -1.21 5.05
CA ASP A 271 -7.22 -0.39 4.00
C ASP A 271 -6.39 0.78 4.58
N ALA A 272 -6.92 1.45 5.62
CA ALA A 272 -6.22 2.55 6.27
C ALA A 272 -4.93 2.10 6.97
N VAL A 273 -4.96 0.93 7.64
CA VAL A 273 -3.80 0.37 8.34
C VAL A 273 -2.75 -0.10 7.35
N PHE A 274 -3.16 -0.81 6.30
CA PHE A 274 -2.26 -1.22 5.22
C PHE A 274 -1.59 -0.01 4.56
N THR A 275 -2.37 1.03 4.22
CA THR A 275 -1.83 2.26 3.62
C THR A 275 -0.85 2.98 4.54
N ALA A 276 -1.12 3.02 5.85
CA ALA A 276 -0.20 3.58 6.83
C ALA A 276 1.10 2.76 6.91
N ALA A 277 0.99 1.43 7.03
CA ALA A 277 2.14 0.52 7.07
C ALA A 277 3.04 0.65 5.82
N CYS A 278 2.43 0.72 4.63
CA CYS A 278 3.17 0.95 3.38
C CYS A 278 3.89 2.30 3.37
N ARG A 279 3.19 3.38 3.77
CA ARG A 279 3.78 4.73 3.85
C ARG A 279 4.97 4.77 4.81
N GLU A 280 4.83 4.20 6.00
CA GLU A 280 5.90 4.12 7.00
C GLU A 280 7.09 3.31 6.48
N SER A 281 6.83 2.31 5.65
CA SER A 281 7.85 1.49 5.00
C SER A 281 8.47 2.13 3.75
N GLY A 282 7.99 3.31 3.33
CA GLY A 282 8.46 3.98 2.11
C GLY A 282 7.92 3.39 0.81
N ILE A 283 6.84 2.61 0.88
CA ILE A 283 6.15 2.03 -0.28
C ILE A 283 5.08 2.99 -0.80
N ILE A 284 5.00 3.11 -2.11
CA ILE A 284 3.99 3.88 -2.82
C ILE A 284 2.74 3.02 -2.98
N VAL A 285 1.60 3.46 -2.45
CA VAL A 285 0.31 2.78 -2.61
C VAL A 285 -0.49 3.49 -3.69
N ILE A 286 -0.93 2.72 -4.69
CA ILE A 286 -1.79 3.19 -5.77
C ILE A 286 -3.20 2.57 -5.66
N ASP A 287 -4.16 3.20 -6.34
CA ASP A 287 -5.58 2.88 -6.13
C ASP A 287 -6.26 2.21 -7.32
N SER A 288 -5.65 2.28 -8.49
CA SER A 288 -6.25 1.79 -9.72
C SER A 288 -5.25 1.07 -10.60
N LEU A 289 -5.74 0.16 -11.43
CA LEU A 289 -4.93 -0.49 -12.47
C LEU A 289 -4.40 0.53 -13.49
N ARG A 290 -5.17 1.58 -13.79
CA ARG A 290 -4.72 2.67 -14.67
C ARG A 290 -3.45 3.34 -14.11
N ASP A 291 -3.39 3.57 -12.80
CA ASP A 291 -2.20 4.13 -12.17
C ASP A 291 -1.02 3.14 -12.23
N LEU A 292 -1.27 1.83 -12.09
CA LEU A 292 -0.24 0.79 -12.25
C LEU A 292 0.38 0.83 -13.64
N PHE A 293 -0.43 0.86 -14.68
CA PHE A 293 0.03 0.97 -16.06
C PHE A 293 0.77 2.28 -16.33
N ASN A 294 0.26 3.41 -15.85
CA ASN A 294 0.90 4.71 -16.06
C ASN A 294 2.24 4.84 -15.31
N ILE A 295 2.36 4.30 -14.09
CA ILE A 295 3.64 4.25 -13.38
C ILE A 295 4.64 3.33 -14.10
N THR A 296 4.17 2.24 -14.68
CA THR A 296 5.02 1.36 -15.48
C THR A 296 5.61 2.12 -16.69
N ARG A 297 4.82 3.01 -17.32
CA ARG A 297 5.34 3.94 -18.35
C ARG A 297 6.40 4.90 -17.81
N LEU A 298 6.20 5.49 -16.62
CA LEU A 298 7.24 6.33 -16.01
C LEU A 298 8.56 5.58 -15.80
N PHE A 299 8.48 4.33 -15.37
CA PHE A 299 9.67 3.50 -15.17
C PHE A 299 10.39 3.21 -16.48
N ARG A 300 9.64 3.05 -17.58
CA ARG A 300 10.22 2.94 -18.92
C ARG A 300 10.94 4.23 -19.33
N LEU A 301 10.39 5.40 -19.00
CA LEU A 301 11.06 6.70 -19.21
C LEU A 301 12.30 6.89 -18.30
N GLY A 302 12.66 5.91 -17.47
CA GLY A 302 13.72 6.02 -16.48
C GLY A 302 13.36 6.87 -15.26
N ILE A 303 12.12 7.35 -15.16
CA ILE A 303 11.64 8.19 -14.06
C ILE A 303 11.23 7.29 -12.89
N ARG A 304 12.10 7.20 -11.89
CA ARG A 304 11.89 6.36 -10.67
C ARG A 304 11.87 7.18 -9.39
N ARG A 305 12.03 8.51 -9.51
CA ARG A 305 12.00 9.47 -8.41
C ARG A 305 11.01 10.58 -8.71
N PRO A 306 10.44 11.21 -7.70
CA PRO A 306 9.55 12.35 -7.91
C PRO A 306 10.22 13.46 -8.71
N LEU A 307 9.48 14.01 -9.66
CA LEU A 307 9.76 15.29 -10.29
C LEU A 307 8.81 16.31 -9.63
N LYS A 308 9.24 17.54 -9.45
CA LYS A 308 8.41 18.56 -8.80
C LYS A 308 8.06 19.71 -9.76
N ARG A 309 9.06 20.29 -10.38
CA ARG A 309 8.95 21.48 -11.24
C ARG A 309 8.85 21.06 -12.70
N LEU A 310 7.67 21.24 -13.28
CA LEU A 310 7.37 20.81 -14.64
C LEU A 310 7.23 22.02 -15.58
N VAL A 311 7.67 21.84 -16.81
CA VAL A 311 7.30 22.71 -17.93
C VAL A 311 6.35 21.94 -18.84
N VAL A 312 5.31 22.63 -19.32
CA VAL A 312 4.42 22.13 -20.36
C VAL A 312 4.84 22.79 -21.67
N LEU A 313 5.24 21.97 -22.65
CA LEU A 313 5.53 22.37 -24.04
C LEU A 313 4.44 21.78 -24.93
N THR A 314 3.74 22.59 -25.69
CA THR A 314 2.59 22.17 -26.48
C THR A 314 2.45 22.93 -27.79
N ASN A 315 1.79 22.32 -28.79
CA ASN A 315 1.29 22.97 -29.98
C ASN A 315 -0.22 23.27 -29.92
N GLY A 316 -0.84 23.17 -28.75
CA GLY A 316 -2.28 23.38 -28.59
C GLY A 316 -2.65 23.95 -27.22
N GLY A 317 -3.31 25.11 -27.22
CA GLY A 317 -3.67 25.84 -26.01
C GLY A 317 -4.66 25.09 -25.10
N GLY A 318 -5.71 24.48 -25.66
CA GLY A 318 -6.72 23.75 -24.85
C GLY A 318 -6.14 22.66 -23.94
N PRO A 319 -5.38 21.70 -24.47
CA PRO A 319 -4.72 20.68 -23.66
C PRO A 319 -3.74 21.22 -22.61
N SER A 320 -3.08 22.36 -22.89
CA SER A 320 -2.15 22.95 -21.92
C SER A 320 -2.87 23.53 -20.70
N ILE A 321 -4.09 24.03 -20.86
CA ILE A 321 -4.93 24.49 -19.73
C ILE A 321 -5.27 23.30 -18.84
N VAL A 322 -5.73 22.19 -19.42
CA VAL A 322 -6.04 20.96 -18.67
C VAL A 322 -4.81 20.43 -17.91
N ALA A 323 -3.64 20.46 -18.55
CA ALA A 323 -2.38 20.06 -17.91
C ALA A 323 -2.02 21.00 -16.74
N SER A 324 -2.22 22.31 -16.91
CA SER A 324 -1.96 23.30 -15.86
C SER A 324 -2.88 23.10 -14.67
N ASP A 325 -4.18 22.95 -14.89
CA ASP A 325 -5.17 22.70 -13.85
C ASP A 325 -4.85 21.42 -13.06
N ALA A 326 -4.41 20.36 -13.75
CA ALA A 326 -4.02 19.12 -13.13
C ALA A 326 -2.74 19.26 -12.28
N ILE A 327 -1.75 20.04 -12.75
CA ILE A 327 -0.52 20.32 -12.00
C ILE A 327 -0.84 21.18 -10.77
N ASP A 328 -1.62 22.24 -10.90
CA ASP A 328 -1.97 23.15 -9.80
C ASP A 328 -2.84 22.46 -8.73
N SER A 329 -3.64 21.50 -9.14
CA SER A 329 -4.43 20.65 -8.21
C SER A 329 -3.57 19.63 -7.45
N SER A 330 -2.34 19.38 -7.88
CA SER A 330 -1.44 18.41 -7.27
C SER A 330 -0.73 19.01 -6.06
N PRO A 331 -0.71 18.32 -4.91
CA PRO A 331 0.03 18.79 -3.72
C PRO A 331 1.56 18.65 -3.85
N SER A 332 2.07 18.06 -4.92
CA SER A 332 3.47 17.66 -5.09
C SER A 332 4.13 18.15 -6.36
N LEU A 333 3.36 18.70 -7.27
CA LEU A 333 3.85 19.22 -8.54
C LEU A 333 3.60 20.72 -8.62
N GLU A 334 4.41 21.43 -9.38
CA GLU A 334 4.24 22.85 -9.65
C GLU A 334 4.70 23.16 -11.08
N LEU A 335 4.08 24.15 -11.70
CA LEU A 335 4.56 24.73 -12.94
C LEU A 335 5.85 25.51 -12.63
N ALA A 336 6.94 25.14 -13.29
CA ALA A 336 8.22 25.82 -13.13
C ALA A 336 8.14 27.26 -13.63
N GLU A 337 8.65 28.23 -12.87
CA GLU A 337 8.87 29.57 -13.36
C GLU A 337 10.07 29.60 -14.30
N LEU A 338 9.87 30.07 -15.53
CA LEU A 338 10.94 30.25 -16.50
C LEU A 338 11.65 31.59 -16.27
N SER A 339 12.98 31.57 -16.25
CA SER A 339 13.78 32.80 -16.12
C SER A 339 13.55 33.75 -17.30
N GLU A 340 13.66 35.06 -17.09
CA GLU A 340 13.52 36.06 -18.15
C GLU A 340 14.54 35.83 -19.27
N LYS A 341 15.72 35.32 -18.95
CA LYS A 341 16.73 34.91 -19.94
C LYS A 341 16.20 33.78 -20.81
N THR A 342 15.52 32.79 -20.28
CA THR A 342 14.91 31.68 -21.01
C THR A 342 13.73 32.16 -21.87
N LYS A 343 12.84 32.98 -21.30
CA LYS A 343 11.73 33.59 -22.07
C LYS A 343 12.25 34.42 -23.24
N LYS A 344 13.33 35.22 -23.06
CA LYS A 344 13.96 35.99 -24.15
C LYS A 344 14.52 35.09 -25.24
N LYS A 345 15.16 33.96 -24.89
CA LYS A 345 15.64 32.98 -25.87
C LYS A 345 14.49 32.34 -26.64
N LEU A 346 13.40 31.99 -25.95
CA LEU A 346 12.20 31.42 -26.61
C LEU A 346 11.58 32.40 -27.55
N ARG A 347 11.41 33.69 -27.17
CA ARG A 347 10.89 34.76 -28.07
C ARG A 347 11.74 34.96 -29.31
N ALA A 348 13.04 34.70 -29.25
CA ALA A 348 13.94 34.87 -30.40
C ALA A 348 13.82 33.76 -31.44
N VAL A 349 13.26 32.60 -31.10
CA VAL A 349 13.17 31.43 -31.99
C VAL A 349 11.73 31.01 -32.27
N LEU A 350 10.77 31.48 -31.49
CA LEU A 350 9.34 31.16 -31.65
C LEU A 350 8.59 32.29 -32.34
N PRO A 351 7.46 32.00 -33.03
CA PRO A 351 6.61 33.02 -33.60
C PRO A 351 6.15 34.06 -32.56
N PRO A 352 5.90 35.32 -32.99
CA PRO A 352 5.49 36.41 -32.06
C PRO A 352 4.23 36.07 -31.22
N MET A 353 3.33 35.22 -31.75
CA MET A 353 2.08 34.83 -31.12
C MET A 353 2.27 33.65 -30.15
N ALA A 354 3.45 33.01 -30.09
CA ALA A 354 3.74 31.94 -29.18
C ALA A 354 3.77 32.42 -27.73
N ALA A 355 3.22 31.63 -26.80
CA ALA A 355 3.34 31.89 -25.38
C ALA A 355 4.68 31.35 -24.88
N VAL A 356 5.51 32.21 -24.29
CA VAL A 356 6.84 31.85 -23.77
C VAL A 356 6.89 31.76 -22.26
N GLY A 357 5.75 31.78 -21.60
CA GLY A 357 5.59 31.47 -20.19
C GLY A 357 5.63 29.96 -19.93
N ASN A 358 5.00 29.54 -18.86
CA ASN A 358 4.71 28.11 -18.65
C ASN A 358 3.20 28.00 -18.41
N PRO A 359 2.44 27.38 -19.32
CA PRO A 359 2.84 26.59 -20.51
C PRO A 359 3.57 27.39 -21.62
N VAL A 360 4.50 26.70 -22.32
CA VAL A 360 5.11 27.20 -23.57
C VAL A 360 4.27 26.69 -24.72
N ASP A 361 3.45 27.54 -25.30
CA ASP A 361 2.60 27.21 -26.46
C ASP A 361 3.28 27.68 -27.74
N ILE A 362 3.70 26.70 -28.55
CA ILE A 362 4.41 26.95 -29.81
C ILE A 362 3.50 27.00 -31.04
N ILE A 363 2.18 27.06 -30.80
CA ILE A 363 1.10 27.24 -31.78
C ILE A 363 0.85 26.00 -32.66
N GLY A 364 -0.39 25.84 -33.15
CA GLY A 364 -0.92 24.67 -33.86
C GLY A 364 -0.20 24.30 -35.16
N ASP A 365 0.44 25.24 -35.85
CA ASP A 365 1.21 25.00 -37.05
C ASP A 365 2.67 24.57 -36.79
N ALA A 366 2.98 24.12 -35.56
CA ALA A 366 4.34 23.79 -35.17
C ALA A 366 4.88 22.57 -35.92
N SER A 367 5.98 22.76 -36.64
CA SER A 367 6.80 21.69 -37.23
C SER A 367 7.72 21.05 -36.14
N ALA A 368 8.35 19.95 -36.49
CA ALA A 368 9.37 19.32 -35.65
C ALA A 368 10.54 20.25 -35.30
N ALA A 369 10.96 21.09 -36.25
CA ALA A 369 12.00 22.12 -36.06
C ALA A 369 11.65 23.11 -34.93
N ARG A 370 10.39 23.52 -34.82
CA ARG A 370 9.93 24.42 -33.75
C ARG A 370 9.96 23.73 -32.38
N TYR A 371 9.60 22.45 -32.28
CA TYR A 371 9.81 21.63 -31.07
C TYR A 371 11.29 21.52 -30.73
N GLN A 372 12.18 21.32 -31.73
CA GLN A 372 13.62 21.25 -31.52
C GLN A 372 14.17 22.51 -30.86
N ASP A 373 13.81 23.68 -31.34
CA ASP A 373 14.29 24.95 -30.82
C ASP A 373 13.81 25.18 -29.38
N ALA A 374 12.55 24.91 -29.10
CA ALA A 374 12.01 24.99 -27.77
C ALA A 374 12.68 23.99 -26.81
N LEU A 375 12.80 22.72 -27.21
CA LEU A 375 13.42 21.67 -26.38
C LEU A 375 14.90 21.94 -26.10
N LYS A 376 15.65 22.50 -27.07
CA LYS A 376 17.06 22.89 -26.89
C LYS A 376 17.20 23.92 -25.76
N ILE A 377 16.29 24.86 -25.67
CA ILE A 377 16.29 25.90 -24.63
C ILE A 377 15.80 25.34 -23.28
N LEU A 378 14.65 24.66 -23.27
CA LEU A 378 14.01 24.19 -22.04
C LEU A 378 14.79 23.08 -21.34
N THR A 379 15.43 22.17 -22.09
CA THR A 379 16.26 21.12 -21.48
C THR A 379 17.51 21.65 -20.80
N ALA A 380 17.96 22.86 -21.14
CA ALA A 380 19.11 23.53 -20.51
C ALA A 380 18.72 24.32 -19.24
N GLU A 381 17.43 24.54 -18.95
CA GLU A 381 16.96 25.27 -17.79
C GLU A 381 17.18 24.45 -16.51
N ARG A 382 17.86 25.03 -15.50
CA ARG A 382 18.25 24.29 -14.28
C ARG A 382 17.11 24.06 -13.32
N ASP A 383 16.16 25.01 -13.29
CA ASP A 383 15.05 24.98 -12.34
C ASP A 383 13.83 24.20 -12.85
N VAL A 384 14.02 23.33 -13.83
CA VAL A 384 13.03 22.44 -14.44
C VAL A 384 13.45 21.00 -14.20
N ASP A 385 12.61 20.21 -13.55
CA ASP A 385 12.87 18.80 -13.25
C ASP A 385 12.42 17.88 -14.40
N GLY A 386 11.38 18.27 -15.15
CA GLY A 386 10.86 17.52 -16.29
C GLY A 386 10.01 18.37 -17.24
N ILE A 387 9.84 17.91 -18.46
CA ILE A 387 9.07 18.59 -19.49
C ILE A 387 7.96 17.67 -19.99
N LEU A 388 6.72 18.09 -19.88
CA LEU A 388 5.56 17.46 -20.49
C LEU A 388 5.52 17.94 -21.95
N VAL A 389 5.82 17.06 -22.91
CA VAL A 389 5.85 17.40 -24.34
C VAL A 389 4.56 16.91 -24.96
N MET A 390 3.63 17.85 -25.17
CA MET A 390 2.31 17.59 -25.67
C MET A 390 2.22 17.87 -27.17
N LEU A 391 1.56 16.98 -27.89
CA LEU A 391 1.34 17.10 -29.33
C LEU A 391 -0.11 16.75 -29.67
N THR A 392 -0.77 17.67 -30.38
CA THR A 392 -2.06 17.43 -31.02
C THR A 392 -1.86 17.40 -32.54
N PRO A 393 -2.51 16.49 -33.30
CA PRO A 393 -2.29 16.33 -34.73
C PRO A 393 -3.02 17.43 -35.53
N GLN A 394 -2.26 18.18 -36.28
CA GLN A 394 -2.74 19.08 -37.39
C GLN A 394 -2.04 18.64 -38.66
N MET A 395 -2.48 19.17 -39.82
CA MET A 395 -1.88 18.80 -41.10
C MET A 395 -0.38 19.09 -41.21
N MET A 396 0.10 20.10 -40.50
CA MET A 396 1.52 20.49 -40.48
C MET A 396 2.32 19.81 -39.38
N THR A 397 1.68 19.02 -38.55
CA THR A 397 2.34 18.38 -37.38
C THR A 397 3.14 17.15 -37.81
N GLU A 398 4.44 17.23 -37.66
CA GLU A 398 5.37 16.13 -37.96
C GLU A 398 5.54 15.21 -36.75
N THR A 399 4.63 14.23 -36.59
CA THR A 399 4.60 13.34 -35.40
C THR A 399 5.86 12.50 -35.27
N LEU A 400 6.35 11.93 -36.38
CA LEU A 400 7.58 11.13 -36.42
C LEU A 400 8.80 11.99 -36.09
N GLY A 401 8.99 13.12 -36.76
CA GLY A 401 10.12 14.01 -36.50
C GLY A 401 10.14 14.55 -35.06
N THR A 402 8.97 14.89 -34.52
CA THR A 402 8.87 15.30 -33.11
C THR A 402 9.21 14.16 -32.13
N ALA A 403 8.81 12.92 -32.41
CA ALA A 403 9.17 11.75 -31.62
C ALA A 403 10.69 11.51 -31.58
N GLU A 404 11.36 11.63 -32.75
CA GLU A 404 12.83 11.51 -32.85
C GLU A 404 13.55 12.58 -32.02
N LEU A 405 13.05 13.81 -32.02
CA LEU A 405 13.59 14.89 -31.19
C LEU A 405 13.40 14.61 -29.69
N ILE A 406 12.24 14.12 -29.28
CA ILE A 406 11.99 13.74 -27.90
C ILE A 406 12.98 12.65 -27.47
N LEU A 407 13.21 11.62 -28.27
CA LEU A 407 14.20 10.58 -28.01
C LEU A 407 15.62 11.16 -27.86
N LYS A 408 15.99 12.12 -28.70
CA LYS A 408 17.30 12.80 -28.65
C LYS A 408 17.46 13.62 -27.36
N PHE A 409 16.47 14.40 -26.99
CA PHE A 409 16.54 15.33 -25.85
C PHE A 409 16.25 14.67 -24.52
N SER A 410 15.56 13.52 -24.47
CA SER A 410 15.30 12.76 -23.23
C SER A 410 16.57 12.32 -22.50
N LYS A 411 17.67 12.21 -23.20
CA LYS A 411 19.00 11.94 -22.64
C LYS A 411 19.55 13.10 -21.79
N LYS A 412 19.02 14.31 -21.95
CA LYS A 412 19.46 15.52 -21.23
C LYS A 412 18.58 15.83 -20.03
N LYS A 413 17.27 15.59 -20.14
CA LYS A 413 16.27 15.88 -19.12
C LYS A 413 15.09 14.92 -19.25
N PRO A 414 14.39 14.53 -18.16
CA PRO A 414 13.16 13.76 -18.24
C PRO A 414 12.12 14.44 -19.14
N LEU A 415 11.72 13.77 -20.22
CA LEU A 415 10.63 14.18 -21.09
C LEU A 415 9.47 13.21 -20.96
N LEU A 416 8.25 13.73 -20.81
CA LEU A 416 7.02 12.96 -20.74
C LEU A 416 6.22 13.22 -22.03
N PRO A 417 6.28 12.33 -23.02
CA PRO A 417 5.52 12.49 -24.26
C PRO A 417 4.02 12.32 -23.98
N VAL A 418 3.23 13.24 -24.52
CA VAL A 418 1.75 13.21 -24.47
C VAL A 418 1.22 13.50 -25.88
N PHE A 419 1.28 12.52 -26.74
CA PHE A 419 0.71 12.60 -28.08
C PHE A 419 -0.76 12.21 -27.99
N MET A 420 -1.64 13.17 -28.25
CA MET A 420 -3.09 13.02 -28.13
C MET A 420 -3.71 12.91 -29.51
N GLY A 421 -4.47 11.85 -29.72
CA GLY A 421 -5.14 11.61 -31.01
C GLY A 421 -5.37 10.11 -31.24
N GLY A 422 -5.64 9.77 -32.47
CA GLY A 422 -5.84 8.38 -32.93
C GLY A 422 -4.80 8.00 -34.00
N ALA A 423 -5.26 7.64 -35.20
CA ALA A 423 -4.41 7.16 -36.28
C ALA A 423 -3.28 8.15 -36.68
N ALA A 424 -3.54 9.45 -36.63
CA ALA A 424 -2.59 10.47 -37.05
C ALA A 424 -1.30 10.57 -36.21
N ILE A 425 -1.30 10.03 -35.00
CA ILE A 425 -0.13 10.04 -34.10
C ILE A 425 0.58 8.70 -33.99
N GLN A 426 0.04 7.63 -34.57
CA GLN A 426 0.51 6.26 -34.37
C GLN A 426 1.96 6.06 -34.77
N GLU A 427 2.41 6.65 -35.87
CA GLU A 427 3.79 6.57 -36.33
C GLU A 427 4.77 7.18 -35.32
N GLY A 428 4.44 8.35 -34.78
CA GLY A 428 5.23 9.01 -33.74
C GLY A 428 5.22 8.22 -32.42
N VAL A 429 4.07 7.68 -32.03
CA VAL A 429 3.96 6.83 -30.83
C VAL A 429 4.79 5.56 -30.98
N ALA A 430 4.68 4.86 -32.11
CA ALA A 430 5.49 3.66 -32.38
C ALA A 430 7.00 3.99 -32.30
N LYS A 431 7.41 5.12 -32.86
CA LYS A 431 8.82 5.57 -32.79
C LYS A 431 9.30 5.84 -31.37
N LEU A 432 8.47 6.48 -30.54
CA LEU A 432 8.77 6.68 -29.12
C LEU A 432 8.94 5.33 -28.41
N GLU A 433 8.03 4.40 -28.64
CA GLU A 433 8.03 3.08 -28.02
C GLU A 433 9.23 2.23 -28.47
N GLU A 434 9.59 2.23 -29.74
CA GLU A 434 10.83 1.62 -30.25
C GLU A 434 12.08 2.20 -29.59
N GLY A 435 12.09 3.52 -29.44
CA GLY A 435 13.21 4.24 -28.82
C GLY A 435 13.25 4.12 -27.28
N GLY A 436 12.35 3.38 -26.69
CA GLY A 436 12.33 3.14 -25.25
C GLY A 436 11.55 4.16 -24.41
N LEU A 437 10.79 5.05 -25.03
CA LEU A 437 9.92 5.99 -24.33
C LEU A 437 8.45 5.57 -24.48
N GLY A 438 7.68 5.59 -23.39
CA GLY A 438 6.24 5.38 -23.43
C GLY A 438 5.47 6.68 -23.66
N ASN A 439 4.40 6.64 -24.44
CA ASN A 439 3.48 7.77 -24.61
C ASN A 439 2.38 7.76 -23.55
N PHE A 440 1.99 8.94 -23.05
CA PHE A 440 0.75 9.14 -22.31
C PHE A 440 -0.33 9.65 -23.26
N TRP A 441 -1.55 9.12 -23.12
CA TRP A 441 -2.66 9.52 -23.97
C TRP A 441 -3.30 10.84 -23.56
N PHE A 442 -3.21 11.17 -22.27
CA PHE A 442 -3.74 12.39 -21.68
C PHE A 442 -2.74 12.98 -20.69
N PRO A 443 -2.65 14.30 -20.57
CA PRO A 443 -1.72 14.95 -19.64
C PRO A 443 -2.00 14.55 -18.18
N GLU A 444 -3.27 14.38 -17.81
CA GLU A 444 -3.67 13.96 -16.46
C GLU A 444 -3.10 12.59 -16.08
N ASP A 445 -2.91 11.68 -17.05
CA ASP A 445 -2.32 10.37 -16.79
C ASP A 445 -0.84 10.47 -16.38
N ALA A 446 -0.08 11.33 -17.08
CA ALA A 446 1.31 11.61 -16.75
C ALA A 446 1.44 12.30 -15.39
N ILE A 447 0.59 13.30 -15.13
CA ILE A 447 0.58 14.07 -13.90
C ILE A 447 0.19 13.17 -12.71
N ARG A 448 -0.86 12.36 -12.84
CA ARG A 448 -1.29 11.39 -11.82
C ARG A 448 -0.23 10.35 -11.52
N ALA A 449 0.50 9.88 -12.52
CA ALA A 449 1.59 8.93 -12.32
C ALA A 449 2.76 9.57 -11.56
N LEU A 450 3.14 10.81 -11.89
CA LEU A 450 4.15 11.58 -11.16
C LEU A 450 3.73 11.87 -9.71
N GLU A 451 2.47 12.28 -9.52
CA GLU A 451 1.90 12.50 -8.20
C GLU A 451 1.90 11.24 -7.35
N ALA A 452 1.51 10.09 -7.94
CA ALA A 452 1.56 8.80 -7.26
C ALA A 452 3.00 8.44 -6.89
N LEU A 453 3.96 8.64 -7.78
CA LEU A 453 5.38 8.38 -7.54
C LEU A 453 5.94 9.26 -6.42
N SER A 454 5.43 10.48 -6.22
CA SER A 454 5.84 11.35 -5.12
C SER A 454 5.39 10.86 -3.74
N GLY A 455 4.53 9.85 -3.68
CA GLY A 455 3.91 9.40 -2.43
C GLY A 455 2.97 10.43 -1.81
N SER A 456 2.77 11.57 -2.49
CA SER A 456 2.03 12.72 -1.95
C SER A 456 0.53 12.61 -2.11
N ARG A 457 0.00 11.55 -2.71
CA ARG A 457 -1.44 11.33 -2.65
C ARG A 457 -1.85 11.27 -1.18
N LYS A 458 -2.09 12.47 -0.62
CA LYS A 458 -2.82 12.65 0.63
C LYS A 458 -4.24 12.13 0.42
N LYS A 459 -4.39 10.84 0.16
CA LYS A 459 -5.70 10.25 0.40
C LYS A 459 -5.92 10.34 1.89
N LYS A 460 -6.94 11.09 2.25
CA LYS A 460 -7.62 10.93 3.51
C LYS A 460 -7.73 9.44 3.73
N ALA A 461 -6.94 8.89 4.65
CA ALA A 461 -7.24 7.59 5.19
C ALA A 461 -8.69 7.72 5.65
N ARG A 462 -9.61 7.18 4.87
CA ARG A 462 -11.02 7.15 5.23
C ARG A 462 -11.06 6.11 6.33
N VAL A 463 -10.73 6.54 7.56
CA VAL A 463 -11.01 5.77 8.76
C VAL A 463 -12.53 5.73 8.82
N VAL A 464 -13.09 4.81 8.06
CA VAL A 464 -14.45 4.36 8.34
C VAL A 464 -14.27 3.65 9.66
N PRO A 465 -14.94 4.08 10.74
CA PRO A 465 -15.07 3.26 11.91
C PRO A 465 -15.63 1.93 11.38
N THR A 466 -14.79 0.92 11.29
CA THR A 466 -15.29 -0.42 10.97
C THR A 466 -16.24 -0.75 12.10
N ALA A 467 -17.49 -1.01 11.74
CA ALA A 467 -18.48 -1.51 12.68
C ALA A 467 -17.81 -2.63 13.50
N PRO A 468 -18.06 -2.70 14.79
CA PRO A 468 -17.40 -3.65 15.67
C PRO A 468 -17.58 -5.04 15.09
N THR A 469 -16.47 -5.75 14.93
CA THR A 469 -16.49 -7.20 14.76
C THR A 469 -17.33 -7.75 15.93
N THR A 470 -18.45 -8.33 15.63
CA THR A 470 -19.45 -8.99 16.47
C THR A 470 -19.45 -8.55 17.95
N PRO A 471 -20.47 -7.83 18.43
CA PRO A 471 -20.48 -7.20 19.76
C PRO A 471 -20.44 -8.17 20.96
N SER A 472 -20.48 -9.49 20.75
CA SER A 472 -20.79 -10.47 21.80
C SER A 472 -19.61 -10.91 22.67
N GLN A 473 -18.36 -10.52 22.41
CA GLN A 473 -17.20 -11.02 23.17
C GLN A 473 -16.28 -9.95 23.78
N LEU A 474 -16.33 -8.67 23.34
CA LEU A 474 -15.46 -7.63 23.87
C LEU A 474 -15.98 -7.10 25.20
N ARG A 475 -15.17 -7.21 26.26
CA ARG A 475 -15.54 -6.71 27.59
C ARG A 475 -14.79 -5.42 27.91
N PRO A 476 -15.53 -4.34 28.28
CA PRO A 476 -14.90 -3.13 28.79
C PRO A 476 -14.13 -3.43 30.08
N MET A 477 -12.93 -2.83 30.18
CA MET A 477 -12.16 -2.88 31.42
C MET A 477 -12.83 -2.05 32.50
N GLU A 478 -12.83 -2.53 33.74
CA GLU A 478 -13.36 -1.76 34.88
C GLU A 478 -12.55 -0.49 35.13
N TYR A 479 -13.22 0.62 35.47
CA TYR A 479 -12.61 1.95 35.60
C TYR A 479 -11.38 1.97 36.52
N PRO A 480 -11.36 1.39 37.75
CA PRO A 480 -10.18 1.41 38.60
C PRO A 480 -8.97 0.68 37.98
N ALA A 481 -9.24 -0.47 37.32
CA ALA A 481 -8.19 -1.25 36.66
C ALA A 481 -7.63 -0.50 35.43
N MET A 482 -8.50 0.13 34.66
CA MET A 482 -8.14 0.95 33.52
C MET A 482 -7.32 2.18 33.95
N GLU A 483 -7.75 2.91 34.99
CA GLU A 483 -7.02 4.06 35.51
C GLU A 483 -5.60 3.67 35.99
N LYS A 484 -5.48 2.56 36.74
CA LYS A 484 -4.20 2.02 37.19
C LYS A 484 -3.29 1.67 36.02
N LEU A 485 -3.85 1.04 34.99
CA LEU A 485 -3.11 0.66 33.77
C LEU A 485 -2.63 1.88 33.01
N LEU A 486 -3.50 2.84 32.72
CA LEU A 486 -3.16 4.08 32.02
C LEU A 486 -2.09 4.88 32.78
N ARG A 487 -2.22 5.01 34.10
CA ARG A 487 -1.24 5.69 34.96
C ARG A 487 0.16 5.06 34.89
N LYS A 488 0.26 3.72 34.80
CA LYS A 488 1.54 3.00 34.62
C LYS A 488 2.30 3.48 33.37
N TYR A 489 1.58 3.87 32.33
CA TYR A 489 2.16 4.38 31.08
C TYR A 489 2.18 5.92 31.00
N GLY A 490 2.02 6.61 32.15
CA GLY A 490 2.06 8.07 32.20
C GLY A 490 0.83 8.78 31.61
N ILE A 491 -0.27 8.04 31.42
CA ILE A 491 -1.57 8.56 30.95
C ILE A 491 -2.46 8.78 32.17
N ARG A 492 -2.77 10.03 32.47
CA ARG A 492 -3.58 10.37 33.65
C ARG A 492 -5.00 10.75 33.20
N LEU A 493 -5.99 10.10 33.82
CA LEU A 493 -7.39 10.48 33.69
C LEU A 493 -7.68 11.66 34.64
N ASP A 494 -8.52 12.57 34.18
CA ASP A 494 -9.07 13.62 35.05
C ASP A 494 -10.22 13.08 35.89
N GLY A 495 -10.37 13.66 37.07
CA GLY A 495 -11.50 13.40 37.93
C GLY A 495 -11.25 12.47 39.12
N THR A 496 -12.30 12.27 39.87
CA THR A 496 -12.32 11.43 41.08
C THR A 496 -13.49 10.45 40.99
N LEU A 497 -13.22 9.17 41.10
CA LEU A 497 -14.27 8.15 41.19
C LEU A 497 -14.96 8.25 42.56
N VAL A 498 -16.26 8.51 42.55
CA VAL A 498 -17.15 8.55 43.72
C VAL A 498 -18.07 7.33 43.65
N ARG A 499 -18.04 6.50 44.67
CA ARG A 499 -18.84 5.24 44.67
C ARG A 499 -20.21 5.39 45.27
N SER A 500 -20.46 6.46 46.04
CA SER A 500 -21.78 6.75 46.63
C SER A 500 -21.96 8.26 46.83
N PRO A 501 -23.20 8.76 46.94
CA PRO A 501 -23.48 10.17 47.16
C PRO A 501 -22.77 10.79 48.37
N ARG A 502 -22.48 9.97 49.40
CA ARG A 502 -21.75 10.43 50.61
C ARG A 502 -20.36 10.95 50.31
N GLY A 503 -19.71 10.46 49.24
CA GLY A 503 -18.38 10.90 48.85
C GLY A 503 -18.35 12.21 48.03
N LEU A 504 -19.47 12.73 47.56
CA LEU A 504 -19.54 13.88 46.67
C LEU A 504 -18.97 15.15 47.31
N ALA A 505 -19.28 15.41 48.61
CA ALA A 505 -18.79 16.61 49.30
C ALA A 505 -17.23 16.65 49.35
N SER A 506 -16.64 15.53 49.71
CA SER A 506 -15.16 15.42 49.73
C SER A 506 -14.54 15.58 48.35
N ALA A 507 -15.15 14.96 47.31
CA ALA A 507 -14.69 15.05 45.95
C ALA A 507 -14.79 16.50 45.41
N CYS A 508 -15.91 17.20 45.62
CA CYS A 508 -16.08 18.62 45.26
C CYS A 508 -15.02 19.49 45.94
N LYS A 509 -14.81 19.30 47.26
CA LYS A 509 -13.78 20.05 48.01
C LYS A 509 -12.37 19.85 47.43
N LYS A 510 -12.04 18.63 47.04
CA LYS A 510 -10.73 18.29 46.42
C LYS A 510 -10.54 18.93 45.05
N LEU A 511 -11.62 19.02 44.23
CA LEU A 511 -11.56 19.59 42.88
C LEU A 511 -11.67 21.12 42.88
N GLY A 512 -12.07 21.75 43.99
CA GLY A 512 -12.19 23.20 44.14
C GLY A 512 -13.52 23.70 43.61
N ARG A 513 -13.58 24.99 43.17
CA ARG A 513 -14.82 25.58 42.63
C ARG A 513 -15.19 25.03 41.25
N GLY A 514 -16.47 24.78 40.99
CA GLY A 514 -17.04 24.34 39.72
C GLY A 514 -16.77 25.29 38.53
N PRO A 515 -17.34 25.09 37.38
CA PRO A 515 -18.36 24.05 37.09
C PRO A 515 -17.77 22.63 37.01
N PHE A 516 -18.65 21.66 37.32
CA PHE A 516 -18.28 20.23 37.33
C PHE A 516 -19.01 19.47 36.22
N ALA A 517 -18.47 18.30 35.89
CA ALA A 517 -19.08 17.26 35.10
C ALA A 517 -19.20 15.98 35.94
N LEU A 518 -20.33 15.28 35.85
CA LEU A 518 -20.57 14.00 36.49
C LEU A 518 -20.88 12.95 35.45
N LYS A 519 -20.17 11.80 35.50
CA LYS A 519 -20.28 10.75 34.48
C LYS A 519 -20.46 9.39 35.15
N VAL A 520 -21.46 8.59 34.70
CA VAL A 520 -21.67 7.23 35.20
C VAL A 520 -20.49 6.30 34.86
N VAL A 521 -20.16 5.42 35.79
CA VAL A 521 -19.22 4.32 35.59
C VAL A 521 -19.97 2.99 35.68
N SER A 522 -20.15 2.36 34.54
CA SER A 522 -20.78 1.05 34.39
C SER A 522 -20.15 0.32 33.20
N LYS A 523 -19.90 -0.97 33.34
CA LYS A 523 -19.45 -1.84 32.24
C LYS A 523 -20.60 -2.18 31.27
N ASP A 524 -21.82 -2.01 31.72
CA ASP A 524 -23.04 -2.38 30.98
C ASP A 524 -23.58 -1.19 30.16
N VAL A 525 -23.07 0.04 30.37
CA VAL A 525 -23.46 1.26 29.67
C VAL A 525 -22.28 1.75 28.82
N ILE A 526 -22.28 1.35 27.56
CA ILE A 526 -21.19 1.65 26.61
C ILE A 526 -21.24 3.10 26.11
N HIS A 527 -22.42 3.57 25.72
CA HIS A 527 -22.66 4.95 25.23
C HIS A 527 -23.31 5.78 26.33
N LYS A 528 -22.46 6.43 27.15
CA LYS A 528 -22.89 7.17 28.34
C LYS A 528 -23.83 8.33 28.00
N THR A 529 -23.56 9.05 26.92
CA THR A 529 -24.37 10.22 26.47
C THR A 529 -25.75 9.79 26.04
N ASP A 530 -25.90 8.75 25.24
CA ASP A 530 -27.17 8.22 24.76
C ASP A 530 -28.04 7.67 25.90
N ALA A 531 -27.39 7.17 26.94
CA ALA A 531 -28.02 6.68 28.15
C ALA A 531 -28.35 7.79 29.16
N HIS A 532 -28.12 9.09 28.84
CA HIS A 532 -28.16 10.20 29.79
C HIS A 532 -27.30 9.97 31.04
N GLY A 533 -26.17 9.33 30.87
CA GLY A 533 -25.19 9.01 31.93
C GLY A 533 -24.16 10.11 32.19
N VAL A 534 -24.33 11.29 31.62
CA VAL A 534 -23.42 12.44 31.74
C VAL A 534 -24.22 13.70 32.04
N ALA A 535 -23.79 14.46 33.05
CA ALA A 535 -24.27 15.79 33.36
C ALA A 535 -23.14 16.79 33.37
N LEU A 536 -23.28 17.93 32.72
CA LEU A 536 -22.30 18.97 32.53
C LEU A 536 -22.76 20.29 33.15
N GLY A 537 -21.82 21.21 33.42
CA GLY A 537 -22.14 22.56 33.86
C GLY A 537 -22.62 22.66 35.32
N LEU A 538 -22.35 21.67 36.15
CA LEU A 538 -22.81 21.63 37.54
C LEU A 538 -22.07 22.66 38.37
N SER A 539 -22.80 23.68 38.87
CA SER A 539 -22.19 24.85 39.53
C SER A 539 -21.61 24.52 40.89
N ASP A 540 -22.29 23.69 41.65
CA ASP A 540 -22.02 23.44 43.05
C ASP A 540 -22.41 22.02 43.49
N ILE A 541 -22.19 21.68 44.76
CA ILE A 541 -22.48 20.38 45.33
C ILE A 541 -23.95 19.98 45.25
N SER A 542 -24.89 20.94 45.34
CA SER A 542 -26.31 20.66 45.27
C SER A 542 -26.70 20.19 43.87
N ALA A 543 -26.20 20.89 42.82
CA ALA A 543 -26.37 20.50 41.44
C ALA A 543 -25.75 19.13 41.15
N VAL A 544 -24.56 18.82 41.73
CA VAL A 544 -23.93 17.52 41.59
C VAL A 544 -24.73 16.39 42.24
N LYS A 545 -25.36 16.62 43.40
CA LYS A 545 -26.23 15.62 44.06
C LYS A 545 -27.48 15.36 43.23
N SER A 546 -28.16 16.41 42.75
CA SER A 546 -29.33 16.28 41.91
C SER A 546 -29.00 15.51 40.59
N ALA A 547 -27.88 15.84 39.95
CA ALA A 547 -27.40 15.12 38.78
C ALA A 547 -27.12 13.65 39.06
N TRP A 548 -26.56 13.30 40.23
CA TRP A 548 -26.36 11.93 40.63
C TRP A 548 -27.63 11.11 40.64
N GLU A 549 -28.70 11.67 41.27
CA GLU A 549 -30.02 11.04 41.36
C GLU A 549 -30.67 10.88 39.99
N GLU A 550 -30.60 11.92 39.17
CA GLU A 550 -31.13 11.93 37.81
C GLU A 550 -30.44 10.88 36.90
N ILE A 551 -29.10 10.87 36.86
CA ILE A 551 -28.34 9.86 36.14
C ILE A 551 -28.71 8.46 36.61
N SER A 552 -28.72 8.24 37.92
CA SER A 552 -29.07 6.94 38.51
C SER A 552 -30.46 6.46 38.10
N ARG A 553 -31.43 7.36 38.09
CA ARG A 553 -32.81 7.08 37.65
C ARG A 553 -32.90 6.79 36.17
N SER A 554 -32.20 7.60 35.34
CA SER A 554 -32.17 7.42 33.89
C SER A 554 -31.56 6.07 33.49
N ILE A 555 -30.42 5.72 34.10
CA ILE A 555 -29.76 4.44 33.81
C ILE A 555 -30.63 3.26 34.24
N LYS A 556 -31.25 3.32 35.42
CA LYS A 556 -32.18 2.26 35.86
C LYS A 556 -33.39 2.10 34.92
N LYS A 557 -33.88 3.19 34.35
CA LYS A 557 -35.01 3.16 33.42
C LYS A 557 -34.60 2.56 32.06
N LYS A 558 -33.48 3.01 31.50
CA LYS A 558 -33.03 2.59 30.16
C LYS A 558 -32.28 1.25 30.15
N HIS A 559 -31.57 0.95 31.22
CA HIS A 559 -30.76 -0.25 31.39
C HIS A 559 -31.00 -0.91 32.74
N PRO A 560 -32.18 -1.56 32.97
CA PRO A 560 -32.60 -2.08 34.30
C PRO A 560 -31.59 -3.08 34.91
N LYS A 561 -30.84 -3.80 34.09
CA LYS A 561 -29.84 -4.80 34.53
C LYS A 561 -28.43 -4.22 34.71
N ALA A 562 -28.19 -2.95 34.36
CA ALA A 562 -26.88 -2.36 34.46
C ALA A 562 -26.43 -2.13 35.89
N LYS A 563 -25.20 -2.57 36.21
CA LYS A 563 -24.55 -2.33 37.50
C LYS A 563 -23.76 -1.03 37.44
N ILE A 564 -24.18 -0.03 38.26
CA ILE A 564 -23.46 1.23 38.43
C ILE A 564 -22.37 1.01 39.48
N SER A 565 -21.07 1.11 39.07
CA SER A 565 -19.91 0.98 39.96
C SER A 565 -19.57 2.28 40.70
N GLY A 566 -20.19 3.39 40.32
CA GLY A 566 -19.97 4.74 40.81
C GLY A 566 -20.15 5.80 39.72
N MET A 567 -19.75 7.02 40.03
CA MET A 567 -19.65 8.10 39.05
C MET A 567 -18.32 8.83 39.18
N VAL A 568 -17.80 9.31 38.06
CA VAL A 568 -16.59 10.16 38.05
C VAL A 568 -17.00 11.60 38.07
N LEU A 569 -16.58 12.32 39.10
CA LEU A 569 -16.72 13.76 39.21
C LEU A 569 -15.46 14.45 38.71
N GLN A 570 -15.61 15.38 37.79
CA GLN A 570 -14.54 16.11 37.14
C GLN A 570 -14.78 17.60 37.19
N LYS A 571 -13.71 18.40 37.24
CA LYS A 571 -13.82 19.84 36.97
C LYS A 571 -13.89 20.06 35.46
N MET A 572 -14.87 20.86 35.00
CA MET A 572 -14.93 21.21 33.58
C MET A 572 -13.66 21.99 33.16
N ARG A 573 -13.13 21.64 32.03
CA ARG A 573 -11.93 22.25 31.47
C ARG A 573 -12.24 22.83 30.09
N VAL A 574 -11.64 23.95 29.79
CA VAL A 574 -11.69 24.57 28.47
C VAL A 574 -10.38 24.26 27.75
N GLY A 575 -10.47 23.88 26.49
CA GLY A 575 -9.31 23.55 25.67
C GLY A 575 -9.75 23.05 24.28
N LYS A 576 -8.79 22.75 23.43
CA LYS A 576 -9.07 22.15 22.12
C LYS A 576 -9.29 20.65 22.29
N GLU A 577 -10.41 20.16 21.82
CA GLU A 577 -10.71 18.73 21.88
C GLU A 577 -9.96 17.95 20.79
N VAL A 578 -9.25 16.91 21.20
CA VAL A 578 -8.63 15.94 20.29
C VAL A 578 -9.00 14.52 20.71
N ILE A 579 -8.92 13.60 19.76
CA ILE A 579 -9.08 12.16 19.99
C ILE A 579 -7.76 11.44 19.75
N ILE A 580 -7.47 10.47 20.62
CA ILE A 580 -6.33 9.56 20.45
C ILE A 580 -6.82 8.17 20.76
N GLY A 581 -6.81 7.31 19.74
CA GLY A 581 -7.32 5.95 19.86
C GLY A 581 -6.32 4.91 19.40
N MET A 582 -6.55 3.67 19.79
CA MET A 582 -5.86 2.50 19.29
C MET A 582 -6.87 1.43 18.91
N LYS A 583 -6.68 0.83 17.74
CA LYS A 583 -7.36 -0.40 17.35
C LYS A 583 -6.34 -1.43 16.87
N ARG A 584 -6.49 -2.66 17.33
CA ARG A 584 -5.60 -3.75 16.91
C ARG A 584 -6.07 -4.32 15.58
N ASP A 585 -5.20 -4.19 14.56
CA ASP A 585 -5.37 -4.86 13.28
C ASP A 585 -4.89 -6.31 13.40
N PRO A 586 -5.59 -7.29 12.81
CA PRO A 586 -5.22 -8.71 12.92
C PRO A 586 -3.88 -9.04 12.26
N VAL A 587 -3.42 -8.23 11.30
CA VAL A 587 -2.19 -8.45 10.52
C VAL A 587 -1.05 -7.56 11.02
N PHE A 588 -1.30 -6.27 11.18
CA PHE A 588 -0.28 -5.27 11.51
C PHE A 588 -0.19 -4.93 13.01
N GLY A 589 -1.07 -5.50 13.84
CA GLY A 589 -1.06 -5.21 15.27
C GLY A 589 -1.67 -3.84 15.62
N PRO A 590 -1.20 -3.15 16.70
CA PRO A 590 -1.84 -1.93 17.17
C PRO A 590 -1.67 -0.77 16.20
N ALA A 591 -2.78 -0.21 15.74
CA ALA A 591 -2.82 1.00 14.92
C ALA A 591 -3.32 2.18 15.78
N ILE A 592 -2.55 3.26 15.87
CA ILE A 592 -2.84 4.45 16.65
C ILE A 592 -3.42 5.52 15.74
N VAL A 593 -4.52 6.11 16.17
CA VAL A 593 -5.21 7.22 15.48
C VAL A 593 -5.11 8.48 16.32
N PHE A 594 -4.83 9.60 15.68
CA PHE A 594 -4.89 10.95 16.25
C PHE A 594 -5.75 11.85 15.35
N GLY A 595 -6.59 12.70 15.93
CA GLY A 595 -7.39 13.66 15.19
C GLY A 595 -8.02 14.73 16.07
N LEU A 596 -8.70 15.70 15.44
CA LEU A 596 -9.52 16.67 16.17
C LEU A 596 -10.71 15.96 16.82
N GLY A 597 -11.13 16.42 17.99
CA GLY A 597 -12.28 15.94 18.72
C GLY A 597 -13.61 16.67 18.38
N GLY A 598 -14.65 16.34 19.11
CA GLY A 598 -15.97 16.97 18.98
C GLY A 598 -16.62 16.72 17.61
N ILE A 599 -17.48 17.65 17.18
CA ILE A 599 -18.19 17.59 15.89
C ILE A 599 -17.30 17.52 14.66
N PHE A 600 -16.04 17.95 14.79
CA PHE A 600 -15.07 17.94 13.69
C PHE A 600 -14.66 16.53 13.26
N VAL A 601 -14.68 15.54 14.15
CA VAL A 601 -14.35 14.15 13.83
C VAL A 601 -15.35 13.55 12.85
N GLU A 602 -16.62 13.78 13.12
CA GLU A 602 -17.72 13.21 12.31
C GLU A 602 -17.84 13.93 10.96
N ALA A 603 -17.70 15.26 10.96
CA ALA A 603 -17.86 16.09 9.78
C ALA A 603 -16.65 16.05 8.85
N LEU A 604 -15.43 16.20 9.38
CA LEU A 604 -14.22 16.37 8.56
C LEU A 604 -13.40 15.09 8.40
N LYS A 605 -13.56 14.09 9.27
CA LYS A 605 -12.78 12.84 9.31
C LYS A 605 -11.26 13.11 9.21
N ASP A 606 -10.82 14.16 9.91
CA ASP A 606 -9.46 14.67 9.86
C ASP A 606 -8.60 13.94 10.89
N THR A 607 -8.02 12.84 10.46
CA THR A 607 -7.23 11.97 11.32
C THR A 607 -5.94 11.53 10.66
N SER A 608 -4.91 11.28 11.48
CA SER A 608 -3.67 10.59 11.10
C SER A 608 -3.62 9.21 11.75
N LEU A 609 -2.97 8.25 11.10
CA LEU A 609 -2.85 6.87 11.56
C LEU A 609 -1.43 6.37 11.40
N ARG A 610 -0.93 5.62 12.40
CA ARG A 610 0.36 4.91 12.38
C ARG A 610 0.23 3.53 13.02
N VAL A 611 1.06 2.60 12.56
CA VAL A 611 1.24 1.29 13.19
C VAL A 611 2.25 1.42 14.34
N ALA A 612 1.98 0.81 15.49
CA ALA A 612 2.94 0.79 16.60
C ALA A 612 4.13 -0.17 16.29
N PRO A 613 5.35 0.15 16.76
CA PRO A 613 5.74 1.18 17.72
C PRO A 613 5.87 2.58 17.11
N ILE A 614 5.43 3.60 17.85
CA ILE A 614 5.53 4.99 17.45
C ILE A 614 6.61 5.68 18.28
N ASP A 615 7.58 6.29 17.61
CA ASP A 615 8.60 7.14 18.24
C ASP A 615 8.18 8.62 18.28
N ALA A 616 8.98 9.46 18.90
CA ALA A 616 8.69 10.89 19.04
C ALA A 616 8.57 11.62 17.67
N LYS A 617 9.38 11.22 16.69
CA LYS A 617 9.36 11.82 15.35
C LYS A 617 8.08 11.43 14.60
N ALA A 618 7.68 10.17 14.67
CA ALA A 618 6.43 9.70 14.07
C ALA A 618 5.21 10.36 14.74
N ALA A 619 5.19 10.49 16.07
CA ALA A 619 4.15 11.20 16.81
C ALA A 619 4.05 12.67 16.39
N GLN A 620 5.17 13.37 16.25
CA GLN A 620 5.20 14.75 15.74
C GLN A 620 4.63 14.85 14.33
N MET A 621 4.98 13.91 13.44
CA MET A 621 4.44 13.87 12.09
C MET A 621 2.92 13.63 12.09
N MET A 622 2.41 12.72 12.94
CA MET A 622 0.97 12.48 13.10
C MET A 622 0.21 13.76 13.44
N VAL A 623 0.74 14.54 14.38
CA VAL A 623 0.10 15.80 14.80
C VAL A 623 0.14 16.85 13.69
N LYS A 624 1.22 16.92 12.91
CA LYS A 624 1.36 17.87 11.78
C LYS A 624 0.53 17.50 10.54
N GLU A 625 0.16 16.25 10.37
CA GLU A 625 -0.55 15.77 9.17
C GLU A 625 -2.05 16.09 9.16
N ILE A 626 -2.67 16.40 10.31
CA ILE A 626 -4.08 16.76 10.33
C ILE A 626 -4.32 18.12 9.67
N LYS A 627 -5.43 18.27 8.95
CA LYS A 627 -5.79 19.52 8.28
C LYS A 627 -6.09 20.64 9.26
N GLY A 628 -6.69 20.29 10.38
CA GLY A 628 -7.04 21.19 11.46
C GLY A 628 -5.85 21.59 12.34
N LEU A 629 -4.61 21.35 11.94
CA LEU A 629 -3.43 21.76 12.70
C LEU A 629 -3.46 23.24 13.12
N LYS A 630 -3.94 24.12 12.22
CA LYS A 630 -4.07 25.57 12.51
C LYS A 630 -4.97 25.85 13.72
N LEU A 631 -5.99 25.03 13.97
CA LEU A 631 -6.85 25.16 15.17
C LEU A 631 -6.07 24.86 16.45
N LEU A 632 -5.14 23.92 16.41
CA LEU A 632 -4.26 23.58 17.54
C LEU A 632 -3.14 24.60 17.74
N GLN A 633 -2.72 25.28 16.68
CA GLN A 633 -1.73 26.36 16.74
C GLN A 633 -2.28 27.66 17.34
N GLY A 634 -3.60 27.77 17.46
CA GLY A 634 -4.31 28.97 17.88
C GLY A 634 -4.68 29.88 16.70
N LEU A 635 -5.92 30.39 16.72
CA LEU A 635 -6.43 31.33 15.72
C LEU A 635 -6.84 32.64 16.43
N ARG A 636 -6.64 33.75 15.75
CA ARG A 636 -7.12 35.08 16.22
C ARG A 636 -6.67 35.44 17.64
N GLY A 637 -5.40 35.17 18.02
CA GLY A 637 -4.88 35.51 19.34
C GLY A 637 -5.06 34.42 20.41
N GLU A 638 -5.62 33.27 20.09
CA GLU A 638 -5.65 32.14 21.01
C GLU A 638 -4.25 31.52 21.16
N GLU A 639 -3.94 31.02 22.34
CA GLU A 639 -2.66 30.34 22.60
C GLU A 639 -2.59 28.96 21.91
N SER A 640 -1.42 28.63 21.42
CA SER A 640 -1.11 27.31 20.87
C SER A 640 -1.17 26.24 21.95
N VAL A 641 -1.67 25.06 21.61
CA VAL A 641 -1.62 23.90 22.51
C VAL A 641 -0.18 23.42 22.72
N LYS A 642 0.06 22.73 23.83
CA LYS A 642 1.38 22.14 24.14
C LYS A 642 1.60 20.87 23.32
N PHE A 643 2.10 20.98 22.09
CA PHE A 643 2.31 19.88 21.15
C PHE A 643 3.13 18.73 21.74
N ALA A 644 4.22 19.02 22.45
CA ALA A 644 5.07 17.99 23.07
C ALA A 644 4.29 17.09 24.05
N ALA A 645 3.23 17.59 24.66
CA ALA A 645 2.39 16.78 25.54
C ALA A 645 1.48 15.82 24.74
N LEU A 646 0.95 16.25 23.61
CA LEU A 646 0.18 15.40 22.68
C LEU A 646 1.08 14.30 22.10
N GLU A 647 2.25 14.66 21.61
CA GLU A 647 3.23 13.73 21.05
C GLU A 647 3.61 12.66 22.10
N LYS A 648 3.88 13.09 23.34
CA LYS A 648 4.19 12.17 24.45
C LYS A 648 3.03 11.22 24.76
N LEU A 649 1.78 11.71 24.70
CA LEU A 649 0.59 10.86 24.92
C LEU A 649 0.49 9.81 23.85
N ILE A 650 0.68 10.14 22.56
CA ILE A 650 0.68 9.20 21.44
C ILE A 650 1.74 8.10 21.64
N VAL A 651 2.97 8.48 22.00
CA VAL A 651 4.07 7.53 22.27
C VAL A 651 3.72 6.62 23.45
N ASN A 652 3.16 7.17 24.52
CA ASN A 652 2.77 6.39 25.70
C ASN A 652 1.65 5.40 25.38
N LEU A 653 0.65 5.82 24.60
CA LEU A 653 -0.42 4.94 24.12
C LEU A 653 0.12 3.79 23.27
N SER A 654 1.07 4.09 22.37
CA SER A 654 1.74 3.07 21.55
C SER A 654 2.46 2.02 22.41
N ARG A 655 3.19 2.46 23.45
CA ARG A 655 3.85 1.55 24.40
C ARG A 655 2.86 0.68 25.18
N LEU A 656 1.77 1.28 25.64
CA LEU A 656 0.69 0.55 26.30
C LEU A 656 0.09 -0.52 25.39
N ALA A 657 -0.22 -0.16 24.14
CA ALA A 657 -0.84 -1.06 23.16
C ALA A 657 0.03 -2.28 22.83
N LEU A 658 1.36 -2.11 22.81
CA LEU A 658 2.31 -3.19 22.58
C LEU A 658 2.50 -4.09 23.80
N SER A 659 2.30 -3.57 25.01
CA SER A 659 2.57 -4.32 26.26
C SER A 659 1.53 -5.38 26.58
N ASP A 660 0.32 -5.27 26.06
CA ASP A 660 -0.77 -6.22 26.33
C ASP A 660 -1.51 -6.60 25.03
N PRO A 661 -1.21 -7.78 24.46
CA PRO A 661 -1.83 -8.23 23.22
C PRO A 661 -3.33 -8.52 23.35
N LYS A 662 -3.87 -8.63 24.55
CA LYS A 662 -5.31 -8.84 24.80
C LYS A 662 -6.11 -7.55 24.62
N ILE A 663 -5.48 -6.39 24.65
CA ILE A 663 -6.16 -5.12 24.39
C ILE A 663 -6.43 -5.00 22.89
N THR A 664 -7.71 -4.95 22.55
CA THR A 664 -8.19 -4.84 21.16
C THR A 664 -8.46 -3.40 20.76
N GLU A 665 -8.90 -2.56 21.71
CA GLU A 665 -9.23 -1.16 21.47
C GLU A 665 -8.94 -0.29 22.69
N ILE A 666 -8.42 0.89 22.46
CA ILE A 666 -8.30 1.98 23.43
C ILE A 666 -8.86 3.24 22.79
N ASP A 667 -9.75 3.93 23.50
CA ASP A 667 -10.32 5.20 23.07
C ASP A 667 -10.12 6.24 24.19
N LEU A 668 -9.32 7.27 23.89
CA LEU A 668 -9.13 8.44 24.74
C LEU A 668 -9.89 9.61 24.09
N ASN A 669 -11.13 9.84 24.52
CA ASN A 669 -12.05 10.78 23.87
C ASN A 669 -13.07 11.36 24.87
N PRO A 670 -13.04 12.69 25.13
CA PRO A 670 -12.09 13.65 24.59
C PRO A 670 -10.78 13.74 25.38
N VAL A 671 -9.74 14.20 24.70
CA VAL A 671 -8.51 14.72 25.31
C VAL A 671 -8.52 16.23 25.12
N MET A 672 -8.48 16.99 26.23
CA MET A 672 -8.43 18.45 26.20
C MET A 672 -6.97 18.90 26.10
N ALA A 673 -6.65 19.59 25.02
CA ALA A 673 -5.31 20.15 24.78
C ALA A 673 -5.35 21.67 25.06
N THR A 674 -4.39 22.12 25.87
CA THR A 674 -4.22 23.53 26.28
C THR A 674 -2.78 23.98 26.09
N ALA A 675 -2.48 25.25 26.27
CA ALA A 675 -1.12 25.79 26.24
C ALA A 675 -0.23 25.23 27.38
N THR A 676 -0.82 24.86 28.50
CA THR A 676 -0.08 24.33 29.65
C THR A 676 0.12 22.82 29.65
N GLY A 677 -0.72 22.09 28.90
CA GLY A 677 -0.63 20.64 28.84
C GLY A 677 -1.86 19.95 28.21
N ILE A 678 -2.02 18.68 28.54
CA ILE A 678 -3.14 17.85 28.08
C ILE A 678 -3.85 17.21 29.28
N LEU A 679 -5.14 16.92 29.07
CA LEU A 679 -5.96 16.25 30.06
C LEU A 679 -6.84 15.21 29.37
N VAL A 680 -6.73 13.94 29.76
CA VAL A 680 -7.61 12.88 29.27
C VAL A 680 -8.88 12.89 30.10
N VAL A 681 -9.98 13.28 29.46
CA VAL A 681 -11.27 13.49 30.13
C VAL A 681 -12.10 12.21 30.19
N ASP A 682 -12.02 11.38 29.18
CA ASP A 682 -12.65 10.05 29.20
C ASP A 682 -11.75 9.01 28.52
N ALA A 683 -11.87 7.77 28.94
CA ALA A 683 -11.14 6.64 28.37
C ALA A 683 -11.99 5.38 28.35
N ARG A 684 -11.76 4.55 27.36
CA ARG A 684 -12.33 3.20 27.25
C ARG A 684 -11.24 2.23 26.77
N ILE A 685 -11.17 1.07 27.40
CA ILE A 685 -10.29 -0.05 26.99
C ILE A 685 -11.15 -1.31 26.84
N LEU A 686 -11.04 -1.96 25.68
CA LEU A 686 -11.69 -3.22 25.38
C LEU A 686 -10.63 -4.34 25.29
N ARG A 687 -11.00 -5.51 25.86
CA ARG A 687 -10.18 -6.75 25.82
C ARG A 687 -10.96 -7.91 25.23
#